data_5b9f7f74394f48eb40fe848ecdb3fe50
#
_entry.id   5b9f7f74394f48eb40fe848ecdb3fe50
#
_cell.length_a   1.000
_cell.length_b   1.000
_cell.length_c   1.000
_cell.angle_alpha   90.00
_cell.angle_beta   90.00
_cell.angle_gamma   90.00
#
_symmetry.space_group_name_H-M   'P 1'
#
loop_
_entity.id
_entity.type
_entity.pdbx_description
1 polymer ?
#
loop_
_entity_poly.entity_id
_entity_poly.type
_entity_poly.pdbx_seq_one_letter_code
_entity_poly.pdbx_strand_id
1 'polypeptide(L)'
;MHETAPRTDKDLPPLGLFKERSGGAGHSFGITAVRKYEEMTAEKISFATAGRDSAIASAAGAGDALRLLTVSGLDDAFGLDAAAYADSSFDRLSDRDIDTFEITAAYRSFSAELAATRTARPSALRDVLVADAGPTSPIALTDVQPAHEITATFASGAMSHGALVAPAHEAVAHGTNMAGGLSNSGEGGEHLSRYGTIRASRIKQFASGRFGIWAGYLADPMLTELEIKIGQGAKPGEGGQLPAPKVTVEIAAARGGTPGVELVSPPPHHDTYSIEDLAQLIHDCKAARVRVIVKLVSSEGIGTIAVGVAKAGADVINVAGNTGGTGAASVSSLRYAGRAAEIGLAEVHQALCANGLRQKVVLRTSGAHQKGSDVVTSALLGADSFEFGTAALMMVGCVMAKNCNIKCPAGLTTNPEVFEGDARSMAQYLLNIAHEVREILASLGLPDLAAARGRTDLLRLDARADTIVGILRLDALLARVTAPVIADPVYLERDYAIDDVLLDQVRAALIDEGATAVATTEVCLGNRNKSVGAQLAVDIERILNHELDEQTAAALPSVHTDDRGRRHLAPDTVTVSTTGSAGLSYAAFCNDGMYLRHTGTCNDGVGKSMSGGTVVVASPGGGSPAVGGNVLIGNFALFGATGGRLFVEGEAGDRFAVRNSGATAVVEGLGEFGCEYMTNGAVLNLGGYGKGLANGMSGGFLYQYDPACTLDDRISSDSVIVGAITGVDDPLAPIHHLAVFTMLQMHAEATGSALATRLLENWETERHYICYAMPRALLSYQDSDVLMATVSPRDLLDELSSAIAVDQVRKLKIAMRTGTPVAGGAVPDYGQTDTDDMYRLLGAFTVFELARELATTRLTRSRSTTATASAWTEHAIARAARNLVLTEDFDLVGRVAGYARSILSDHDTEQISALIAAKRVDDYKQALARRNVLSMDAPATYGWILLQDRKNRERLGGLPSFDELFAARATPDIADALRASSARITASQIDIRQIDTTQPKAG
;
A
#
# COMPACT_ATOMS: atom_id res chain seq x y z
N MET A 1 -3.11 -16.79 -38.58
CA MET A 1 -2.41 -18.04 -38.31
C MET A 1 -3.34 -19.18 -37.86
N HIS A 2 -4.54 -18.90 -37.37
CA HIS A 2 -5.50 -19.92 -36.95
C HIS A 2 -6.42 -20.42 -38.04
N GLU A 3 -6.41 -19.83 -39.20
CA GLU A 3 -7.43 -19.97 -40.21
C GLU A 3 -7.09 -20.90 -41.37
N THR A 4 -5.84 -21.34 -41.46
CA THR A 4 -5.35 -21.94 -42.72
C THR A 4 -4.88 -23.38 -42.65
N ALA A 5 -4.90 -24.03 -41.51
CA ALA A 5 -4.58 -25.45 -41.45
C ALA A 5 -5.89 -26.27 -41.47
N PRO A 6 -6.11 -27.13 -42.44
CA PRO A 6 -7.22 -28.08 -42.37
C PRO A 6 -7.01 -28.97 -41.14
N ARG A 7 -7.88 -28.81 -40.15
CA ARG A 7 -7.90 -29.66 -38.96
C ARG A 7 -8.48 -31.00 -39.37
N THR A 8 -7.69 -32.02 -39.28
CA THR A 8 -8.23 -33.37 -39.15
C THR A 8 -8.78 -33.51 -37.76
N ASP A 9 -10.02 -33.96 -37.63
CA ASP A 9 -10.90 -33.87 -36.45
C ASP A 9 -10.39 -34.50 -35.14
N LYS A 10 -9.16 -34.96 -35.06
CA LYS A 10 -8.68 -35.73 -33.90
C LYS A 10 -7.49 -35.17 -33.13
N ASP A 11 -6.76 -34.26 -33.70
CA ASP A 11 -5.54 -33.76 -33.07
C ASP A 11 -5.45 -32.23 -32.99
N LEU A 12 -6.02 -31.69 -31.92
CA LEU A 12 -5.68 -30.32 -31.54
C LEU A 12 -4.18 -30.31 -31.10
N PRO A 13 -3.30 -29.52 -31.75
CA PRO A 13 -1.93 -29.44 -31.32
C PRO A 13 -1.87 -29.04 -29.86
N PRO A 14 -1.10 -29.76 -29.01
CA PRO A 14 -0.98 -29.45 -27.58
C PRO A 14 -0.15 -28.20 -27.40
N LEU A 15 -0.74 -27.02 -27.60
CA LEU A 15 -0.02 -25.74 -27.54
C LEU A 15 0.62 -25.45 -26.18
N GLY A 16 -0.01 -25.95 -25.09
CA GLY A 16 0.56 -25.81 -23.75
C GLY A 16 0.78 -24.38 -23.30
N LEU A 17 -0.19 -23.48 -23.51
CA LEU A 17 -0.02 -22.05 -23.28
C LEU A 17 0.28 -21.67 -21.82
N PHE A 18 -0.29 -22.41 -20.86
CA PHE A 18 -0.12 -22.15 -19.43
C PHE A 18 0.80 -23.13 -18.74
N LYS A 19 0.69 -24.39 -19.13
CA LYS A 19 1.52 -25.48 -18.63
C LYS A 19 2.21 -26.14 -19.81
N GLU A 20 3.46 -26.45 -19.64
CA GLU A 20 4.22 -27.20 -20.61
C GLU A 20 3.51 -28.53 -20.93
N ARG A 21 3.45 -28.88 -22.21
CA ARG A 21 2.93 -30.15 -22.68
C ARG A 21 3.95 -30.83 -23.57
N SER A 22 3.97 -32.15 -23.54
CA SER A 22 4.81 -32.94 -24.44
C SER A 22 4.48 -32.59 -25.90
N GLY A 23 5.51 -32.26 -26.69
CA GLY A 23 5.36 -31.81 -28.08
C GLY A 23 4.74 -30.42 -28.26
N GLY A 24 4.50 -29.65 -27.18
CA GLY A 24 3.96 -28.30 -27.22
C GLY A 24 5.00 -27.21 -27.37
N ALA A 25 4.55 -25.95 -27.20
CA ALA A 25 5.42 -24.79 -27.22
C ALA A 25 6.45 -24.82 -26.10
N GLY A 26 7.61 -24.22 -26.33
CA GLY A 26 8.62 -23.99 -25.30
C GLY A 26 8.13 -23.05 -24.20
N HIS A 27 8.57 -23.27 -22.99
CA HIS A 27 8.27 -22.43 -21.82
C HIS A 27 9.54 -21.98 -21.14
N SER A 28 9.64 -20.69 -20.81
CA SER A 28 10.79 -20.16 -20.05
C SER A 28 10.93 -20.81 -18.67
N PHE A 29 9.81 -21.15 -18.03
CA PHE A 29 9.74 -21.84 -16.74
C PHE A 29 8.94 -23.15 -16.88
N GLY A 30 9.44 -24.06 -17.69
CA GLY A 30 8.87 -25.39 -17.88
C GLY A 30 9.18 -26.36 -16.75
N ILE A 31 8.65 -27.58 -16.84
CA ILE A 31 8.80 -28.63 -15.79
C ILE A 31 10.28 -28.91 -15.48
N THR A 32 11.10 -28.96 -16.48
CA THR A 32 12.55 -29.17 -16.31
C THR A 32 13.17 -28.04 -15.51
N ALA A 33 12.86 -26.78 -15.82
CA ALA A 33 13.35 -25.63 -15.08
C ALA A 33 12.90 -25.68 -13.62
N VAL A 34 11.62 -26.00 -13.34
CA VAL A 34 11.09 -26.12 -11.98
C VAL A 34 11.90 -27.09 -11.14
N ARG A 35 12.14 -28.30 -11.64
CA ARG A 35 12.94 -29.32 -10.92
C ARG A 35 14.37 -28.84 -10.60
N LYS A 36 14.98 -28.13 -11.54
CA LYS A 36 16.33 -27.59 -11.33
C LYS A 36 16.38 -26.46 -10.31
N TYR A 37 15.32 -25.65 -10.25
CA TYR A 37 15.18 -24.67 -9.17
C TYR A 37 15.03 -25.36 -7.80
N GLU A 38 14.25 -26.44 -7.71
CA GLU A 38 14.16 -27.25 -6.48
C GLU A 38 15.52 -27.83 -6.07
N GLU A 39 16.31 -28.34 -7.01
CA GLU A 39 17.67 -28.82 -6.74
C GLU A 39 18.57 -27.69 -6.20
N MET A 40 18.50 -26.48 -6.77
CA MET A 40 19.27 -25.34 -6.28
C MET A 40 18.83 -24.86 -4.90
N THR A 41 17.53 -24.87 -4.59
CA THR A 41 17.03 -24.50 -3.26
C THR A 41 17.41 -25.50 -2.18
N ALA A 42 17.60 -26.76 -2.54
CA ALA A 42 18.06 -27.80 -1.63
C ALA A 42 19.56 -27.71 -1.33
N GLU A 43 20.36 -27.13 -2.23
CA GLU A 43 21.81 -26.95 -2.08
C GLU A 43 22.11 -25.69 -1.24
N LYS A 44 21.80 -25.76 0.05
CA LYS A 44 22.00 -24.61 0.95
C LYS A 44 23.47 -24.42 1.27
N ILE A 45 24.03 -23.29 0.93
CA ILE A 45 25.37 -22.88 1.35
C ILE A 45 25.30 -22.34 2.78
N SER A 46 26.18 -22.85 3.66
CA SER A 46 26.43 -22.19 4.93
C SER A 46 27.30 -20.95 4.68
N PHE A 47 26.69 -19.78 4.58
CA PHE A 47 27.44 -18.57 4.85
C PHE A 47 27.93 -18.62 6.31
N ALA A 48 29.07 -18.04 6.62
CA ALA A 48 29.77 -18.14 7.93
C ALA A 48 29.01 -17.56 9.16
N THR A 49 27.69 -17.52 9.08
CA THR A 49 26.72 -17.01 10.05
C THR A 49 25.97 -18.11 10.80
N ALA A 50 26.58 -19.29 10.95
CA ALA A 50 25.92 -20.47 11.48
C ALA A 50 25.24 -20.33 12.87
N GLY A 51 25.66 -19.38 13.70
CA GLY A 51 25.01 -19.09 14.97
C GLY A 51 23.68 -18.34 14.85
N ARG A 52 23.43 -17.74 13.70
CA ARG A 52 22.28 -16.93 13.38
C ARG A 52 21.24 -17.68 12.55
N ASP A 53 21.70 -18.69 11.80
CA ASP A 53 20.81 -19.63 11.10
C ASP A 53 19.91 -20.42 12.06
N SER A 54 20.37 -20.69 13.28
CA SER A 54 19.57 -21.39 14.28
C SER A 54 18.42 -20.55 14.84
N ALA A 55 18.59 -19.23 14.94
CA ALA A 55 17.56 -18.33 15.42
C ALA A 55 16.44 -18.17 14.39
N ILE A 56 16.76 -18.06 13.09
CA ILE A 56 15.76 -18.03 12.03
C ILE A 56 15.07 -19.37 11.87
N ALA A 57 15.82 -20.48 11.88
CA ALA A 57 15.20 -21.80 11.77
C ALA A 57 14.29 -22.12 12.96
N SER A 58 14.66 -21.68 14.18
CA SER A 58 13.79 -21.77 15.36
C SER A 58 12.58 -20.87 15.25
N ALA A 59 12.77 -19.63 14.82
CA ALA A 59 11.69 -18.70 14.60
C ALA A 59 10.78 -19.17 13.46
N ALA A 60 11.35 -19.75 12.43
CA ALA A 60 10.59 -20.30 11.31
C ALA A 60 9.74 -21.52 11.69
N GLY A 61 10.19 -22.35 12.63
CA GLY A 61 9.44 -23.52 13.08
C GLY A 61 8.43 -23.28 14.19
N ALA A 62 8.53 -22.17 14.91
CA ALA A 62 7.75 -21.95 16.14
C ALA A 62 6.40 -21.28 15.95
N GLY A 63 6.04 -20.81 14.76
CA GLY A 63 4.81 -20.04 14.67
C GLY A 63 4.28 -19.75 13.30
N ASP A 64 4.04 -20.77 12.50
CA ASP A 64 3.56 -20.60 11.13
C ASP A 64 2.27 -19.82 11.00
N ALA A 65 1.40 -19.85 12.00
CA ALA A 65 0.16 -19.08 12.03
C ALA A 65 0.35 -17.63 12.45
N LEU A 66 1.41 -17.30 13.16
CA LEU A 66 1.64 -15.96 13.75
C LEU A 66 2.51 -15.06 12.89
N ARG A 67 3.20 -15.61 11.90
CA ARG A 67 4.14 -14.91 11.01
C ARG A 67 3.56 -13.76 10.21
N LEU A 68 2.26 -13.73 10.10
CA LEU A 68 1.59 -12.88 9.13
C LEU A 68 1.02 -11.61 9.70
N LEU A 69 1.06 -11.45 11.00
CA LEU A 69 -0.08 -10.78 11.55
C LEU A 69 0.10 -9.36 11.90
N THR A 70 1.23 -9.01 12.34
CA THR A 70 1.55 -7.64 12.65
C THR A 70 3.04 -7.46 12.72
N VAL A 71 3.37 -6.31 12.75
CA VAL A 71 4.67 -5.75 12.84
C VAL A 71 5.18 -5.69 14.24
N SER A 72 4.34 -5.29 15.15
CA SER A 72 4.57 -5.40 16.59
C SER A 72 4.50 -6.85 17.08
N GLY A 73 3.79 -7.71 16.37
CA GLY A 73 3.65 -9.13 16.72
C GLY A 73 4.81 -10.01 16.30
N LEU A 74 5.71 -9.57 15.42
CA LEU A 74 6.88 -10.36 15.03
C LEU A 74 7.82 -10.56 16.22
N ASP A 75 8.08 -9.54 16.99
CA ASP A 75 8.99 -9.60 18.12
C ASP A 75 8.41 -10.43 19.26
N ASP A 76 7.13 -10.29 19.52
CA ASP A 76 6.39 -11.04 20.54
C ASP A 76 6.15 -12.51 20.11
N ALA A 77 5.86 -12.75 18.84
CA ALA A 77 5.57 -14.08 18.30
C ALA A 77 6.78 -14.99 18.29
N PHE A 78 7.97 -14.42 18.11
CA PHE A 78 9.21 -15.18 18.03
C PHE A 78 10.07 -15.10 19.29
N GLY A 79 9.71 -14.30 20.28
CA GLY A 79 10.55 -14.00 21.42
C GLY A 79 11.89 -13.39 20.99
N LEU A 80 11.91 -12.77 19.83
CA LEU A 80 13.06 -12.11 19.26
C LEU A 80 12.98 -10.64 19.62
N ASP A 81 13.99 -10.15 20.28
CA ASP A 81 14.19 -8.72 20.46
C ASP A 81 14.33 -8.07 19.06
N ALA A 82 13.53 -7.07 18.78
CA ALA A 82 13.62 -6.28 17.55
C ALA A 82 15.05 -5.74 17.36
N ALA A 83 15.72 -5.37 18.45
CA ALA A 83 17.10 -4.96 18.45
C ALA A 83 18.05 -6.12 18.04
N ALA A 84 17.78 -7.34 18.46
CA ALA A 84 18.58 -8.51 18.04
C ALA A 84 18.35 -8.89 16.58
N TYR A 85 17.17 -8.56 16.04
CA TYR A 85 16.86 -8.75 14.62
C TYR A 85 17.42 -7.60 13.77
N ALA A 86 17.56 -6.42 14.33
CA ALA A 86 18.18 -5.25 13.70
C ALA A 86 19.72 -5.29 13.78
N ASP A 87 20.26 -5.90 14.86
CA ASP A 87 21.72 -6.10 15.03
C ASP A 87 22.17 -7.34 14.24
N SER A 88 22.03 -7.24 12.85
CA SER A 88 22.08 -8.40 12.26
C SER A 88 23.16 -8.76 11.39
N SER A 89 23.29 -9.78 11.44
CA SER A 89 23.75 -10.99 10.93
C SER A 89 23.13 -11.41 9.61
N PHE A 90 22.07 -10.77 9.27
CA PHE A 90 21.44 -10.87 7.98
C PHE A 90 21.73 -9.64 7.15
N ASP A 91 22.79 -8.95 7.49
CA ASP A 91 23.32 -7.88 6.67
C ASP A 91 23.75 -8.40 5.31
N ARG A 92 23.91 -7.49 4.39
CA ARG A 92 24.54 -7.71 3.10
C ARG A 92 25.80 -8.54 3.30
N LEU A 93 26.00 -9.58 2.50
CA LEU A 93 27.25 -10.32 2.44
C LEU A 93 28.41 -9.34 2.17
N SER A 94 29.57 -9.60 2.75
CA SER A 94 30.74 -8.75 2.46
C SER A 94 31.13 -8.86 0.99
N ASP A 95 31.73 -7.83 0.43
CA ASP A 95 32.20 -7.86 -0.95
C ASP A 95 33.16 -9.02 -1.17
N ARG A 96 33.98 -9.35 -0.16
CA ARG A 96 34.88 -10.50 -0.19
C ARG A 96 34.11 -11.83 -0.30
N ASP A 97 33.03 -12.01 0.48
CA ASP A 97 32.25 -13.26 0.43
C ASP A 97 31.55 -13.41 -0.91
N ILE A 98 31.08 -12.31 -1.49
CA ILE A 98 30.50 -12.29 -2.84
C ILE A 98 31.57 -12.65 -3.88
N ASP A 99 32.75 -12.05 -3.81
CA ASP A 99 33.80 -12.19 -4.84
C ASP A 99 34.49 -13.56 -4.79
N THR A 100 34.55 -14.17 -3.61
CA THR A 100 35.16 -15.48 -3.41
C THR A 100 34.20 -16.66 -3.54
N PHE A 101 32.92 -16.37 -3.80
CA PHE A 101 31.90 -17.39 -3.98
C PHE A 101 32.19 -18.26 -5.21
N GLU A 102 31.98 -19.54 -5.07
CA GLU A 102 32.14 -20.50 -6.17
C GLU A 102 30.82 -20.96 -6.71
N ILE A 103 30.68 -20.98 -8.04
CA ILE A 103 29.44 -21.40 -8.70
C ILE A 103 29.08 -22.82 -8.27
N THR A 104 27.87 -22.99 -7.76
CA THR A 104 27.39 -24.28 -7.24
C THR A 104 27.20 -25.34 -8.34
N ALA A 105 27.31 -26.60 -7.97
CA ALA A 105 27.12 -27.72 -8.90
C ALA A 105 25.67 -27.76 -9.42
N ALA A 106 24.69 -27.51 -8.55
CA ALA A 106 23.26 -27.42 -8.95
C ALA A 106 23.02 -26.34 -9.97
N TYR A 107 23.61 -25.14 -9.79
CA TYR A 107 23.48 -24.06 -10.76
C TYR A 107 24.16 -24.38 -12.08
N ARG A 108 25.36 -24.99 -12.08
CA ARG A 108 26.03 -25.44 -13.32
C ARG A 108 25.14 -26.40 -14.11
N SER A 109 24.54 -27.36 -13.42
CA SER A 109 23.60 -28.32 -14.03
C SER A 109 22.37 -27.60 -14.58
N PHE A 110 21.79 -26.67 -13.81
CA PHE A 110 20.65 -25.83 -14.24
C PHE A 110 20.98 -25.03 -15.51
N SER A 111 22.07 -24.29 -15.51
CA SER A 111 22.48 -23.43 -16.66
C SER A 111 22.69 -24.24 -17.93
N ALA A 112 23.36 -25.41 -17.83
CA ALA A 112 23.60 -26.29 -18.97
C ALA A 112 22.29 -26.91 -19.52
N GLU A 113 21.40 -27.41 -18.65
CA GLU A 113 20.16 -28.03 -19.09
C GLU A 113 19.15 -27.00 -19.65
N LEU A 114 19.12 -25.80 -19.07
CA LEU A 114 18.34 -24.70 -19.59
C LEU A 114 18.84 -24.28 -20.98
N ALA A 115 20.15 -24.19 -21.19
CA ALA A 115 20.74 -23.90 -22.49
C ALA A 115 20.34 -24.95 -23.54
N ALA A 116 20.46 -26.24 -23.20
CA ALA A 116 20.06 -27.34 -24.09
C ALA A 116 18.56 -27.31 -24.42
N THR A 117 17.71 -27.02 -23.44
CA THR A 117 16.25 -26.91 -23.62
C THR A 117 15.89 -25.74 -24.54
N ARG A 118 16.52 -24.58 -24.36
CA ARG A 118 16.31 -23.37 -25.19
C ARG A 118 16.81 -23.58 -26.61
N THR A 119 17.92 -24.29 -26.76
CA THR A 119 18.43 -24.68 -28.09
C THR A 119 17.43 -25.60 -28.82
N ALA A 120 16.84 -26.56 -28.13
CA ALA A 120 15.86 -27.45 -28.73
C ALA A 120 14.50 -26.78 -28.99
N ARG A 121 14.03 -25.91 -28.07
CA ARG A 121 12.71 -25.26 -28.13
C ARG A 121 12.80 -23.81 -27.63
N PRO A 122 13.25 -22.86 -28.46
CA PRO A 122 13.35 -21.47 -28.05
C PRO A 122 11.99 -20.89 -27.65
N SER A 123 11.95 -20.16 -26.56
CA SER A 123 10.73 -19.56 -25.98
C SER A 123 10.78 -18.04 -25.92
N ALA A 124 11.95 -17.45 -26.07
CA ALA A 124 12.19 -16.01 -26.06
C ALA A 124 13.15 -15.61 -27.16
N LEU A 125 13.15 -14.35 -27.55
CA LEU A 125 14.05 -13.82 -28.59
C LEU A 125 15.54 -14.04 -28.23
N ARG A 126 15.89 -13.88 -26.95
CA ARG A 126 17.26 -14.12 -26.47
C ARG A 126 17.73 -15.57 -26.65
N ASP A 127 16.84 -16.54 -26.71
CA ASP A 127 17.19 -17.95 -26.90
C ASP A 127 17.79 -18.25 -28.29
N VAL A 128 17.60 -17.30 -29.21
CA VAL A 128 18.13 -17.36 -30.59
C VAL A 128 19.21 -16.32 -30.88
N LEU A 129 19.58 -15.53 -29.86
CA LEU A 129 20.72 -14.61 -29.93
C LEU A 129 21.94 -15.28 -29.29
N VAL A 130 23.01 -15.34 -29.99
CA VAL A 130 24.29 -15.90 -29.53
C VAL A 130 25.32 -14.81 -29.40
N ALA A 131 25.92 -14.69 -28.23
CA ALA A 131 27.09 -13.84 -28.03
C ALA A 131 28.33 -14.53 -28.60
N ASP A 132 29.11 -13.81 -29.38
CA ASP A 132 30.33 -14.30 -30.05
C ASP A 132 31.44 -13.24 -29.88
N ALA A 133 32.62 -13.68 -29.49
CA ALA A 133 33.74 -12.78 -29.26
C ALA A 133 34.12 -11.96 -30.49
N GLY A 134 33.76 -12.40 -31.70
CA GLY A 134 34.05 -11.67 -32.91
C GLY A 134 35.56 -11.35 -33.03
N PRO A 135 35.96 -10.08 -33.17
CA PRO A 135 37.36 -9.65 -33.26
C PRO A 135 38.06 -9.54 -31.90
N THR A 136 37.36 -9.72 -30.76
CA THR A 136 37.96 -9.62 -29.41
C THR A 136 38.68 -10.89 -29.05
N SER A 137 39.64 -10.81 -28.12
CA SER A 137 40.31 -11.97 -27.57
C SER A 137 39.91 -12.15 -26.10
N PRO A 138 39.73 -13.38 -25.62
CA PRO A 138 39.45 -13.64 -24.19
C PRO A 138 40.51 -13.00 -23.27
N ILE A 139 40.06 -12.54 -22.11
CA ILE A 139 40.89 -11.98 -21.05
C ILE A 139 40.86 -12.87 -19.82
N ALA A 140 41.79 -12.66 -18.90
CA ALA A 140 41.79 -13.39 -17.65
C ALA A 140 40.59 -12.99 -16.76
N LEU A 141 40.04 -13.94 -16.00
CA LEU A 141 38.91 -13.67 -15.10
C LEU A 141 39.24 -12.63 -14.01
N THR A 142 40.54 -12.50 -13.67
CA THR A 142 41.06 -11.47 -12.76
C THR A 142 40.97 -10.06 -13.30
N ASP A 143 40.86 -9.92 -14.61
CA ASP A 143 40.80 -8.63 -15.32
C ASP A 143 39.34 -8.20 -15.56
N VAL A 144 38.37 -9.03 -15.12
CA VAL A 144 36.95 -8.75 -15.19
C VAL A 144 36.47 -8.19 -13.85
N GLN A 145 35.58 -7.19 -13.91
CA GLN A 145 34.99 -6.57 -12.72
C GLN A 145 34.57 -7.61 -11.66
N PRO A 146 34.66 -7.30 -10.37
CA PRO A 146 34.34 -8.22 -9.30
C PRO A 146 32.83 -8.53 -9.24
N ALA A 147 32.49 -9.67 -8.63
CA ALA A 147 31.12 -10.15 -8.61
C ALA A 147 30.17 -9.22 -7.80
N HIS A 148 30.68 -8.59 -6.72
CA HIS A 148 29.87 -7.65 -5.92
C HIS A 148 29.42 -6.40 -6.71
N GLU A 149 30.20 -5.94 -7.67
CA GLU A 149 29.79 -4.85 -8.58
C GLU A 149 28.71 -5.32 -9.57
N ILE A 150 28.76 -6.58 -10.00
CA ILE A 150 27.75 -7.16 -10.87
C ILE A 150 26.44 -7.36 -10.10
N THR A 151 26.48 -7.94 -8.89
CA THR A 151 25.27 -8.10 -8.08
C THR A 151 24.61 -6.76 -7.75
N ALA A 152 25.37 -5.68 -7.59
CA ALA A 152 24.83 -4.33 -7.40
C ALA A 152 23.99 -3.83 -8.59
N THR A 153 24.13 -4.42 -9.78
CA THR A 153 23.28 -4.12 -10.94
C THR A 153 22.00 -4.95 -11.01
N PHE A 154 21.87 -5.95 -10.14
CA PHE A 154 20.71 -6.84 -10.09
C PHE A 154 19.59 -6.27 -9.25
N ALA A 155 18.35 -6.52 -9.68
CA ALA A 155 17.17 -6.16 -8.92
C ALA A 155 16.18 -7.33 -8.87
N SER A 156 15.40 -7.44 -7.79
CA SER A 156 14.23 -8.31 -7.82
C SER A 156 13.11 -7.63 -8.62
N GLY A 157 12.32 -8.43 -9.32
CA GLY A 157 11.15 -7.92 -10.02
C GLY A 157 10.10 -7.41 -9.05
N ALA A 158 9.37 -6.36 -9.44
CA ALA A 158 8.32 -5.76 -8.65
C ALA A 158 7.17 -6.74 -8.38
N MET A 159 7.07 -7.23 -7.16
CA MET A 159 6.03 -8.16 -6.69
C MET A 159 5.46 -7.61 -5.39
N SER A 160 4.18 -7.22 -5.40
CA SER A 160 3.58 -6.49 -4.29
C SER A 160 3.26 -7.37 -3.08
N HIS A 161 3.31 -6.78 -1.88
CA HIS A 161 2.67 -7.33 -0.70
C HIS A 161 1.15 -7.42 -0.94
N GLY A 162 0.62 -8.63 -0.88
CA GLY A 162 -0.74 -8.97 -1.30
C GLY A 162 -0.76 -9.78 -2.61
N ALA A 163 0.11 -9.52 -3.58
CA ALA A 163 0.38 -10.51 -4.62
C ALA A 163 1.17 -11.69 -4.04
N LEU A 164 2.13 -11.39 -3.17
CA LEU A 164 2.81 -12.34 -2.29
C LEU A 164 2.31 -12.17 -0.86
N VAL A 165 2.35 -13.24 -0.09
CA VAL A 165 2.20 -13.19 1.37
C VAL A 165 3.42 -12.52 2.00
N ALA A 166 3.28 -11.96 3.20
CA ALA A 166 4.35 -11.22 3.86
C ALA A 166 5.68 -11.99 3.94
N PRO A 167 5.75 -13.24 4.43
CA PRO A 167 7.01 -13.97 4.51
C PRO A 167 7.70 -14.17 3.17
N ALA A 168 6.94 -14.46 2.12
CA ALA A 168 7.50 -14.63 0.78
C ALA A 168 8.02 -13.31 0.20
N HIS A 169 7.30 -12.23 0.43
CA HIS A 169 7.72 -10.90 0.03
C HIS A 169 9.00 -10.45 0.73
N GLU A 170 9.10 -10.72 2.04
CA GLU A 170 10.29 -10.44 2.84
C GLU A 170 11.48 -11.31 2.43
N ALA A 171 11.27 -12.62 2.19
CA ALA A 171 12.35 -13.51 1.79
C ALA A 171 13.00 -13.10 0.45
N VAL A 172 12.18 -12.62 -0.51
CA VAL A 172 12.73 -12.09 -1.79
C VAL A 172 13.53 -10.81 -1.55
N ALA A 173 13.02 -9.88 -0.74
CA ALA A 173 13.71 -8.64 -0.44
C ALA A 173 15.03 -8.91 0.29
N HIS A 174 14.97 -9.70 1.35
CA HIS A 174 16.11 -10.08 2.17
C HIS A 174 17.23 -10.76 1.35
N GLY A 175 16.88 -11.81 0.59
CA GLY A 175 17.88 -12.52 -0.22
C GLY A 175 18.51 -11.66 -1.32
N THR A 176 17.71 -10.75 -1.92
CA THR A 176 18.26 -9.80 -2.91
C THR A 176 19.23 -8.82 -2.25
N ASN A 177 18.86 -8.28 -1.08
CA ASN A 177 19.70 -7.33 -0.35
C ASN A 177 20.98 -7.99 0.19
N MET A 178 20.91 -9.25 0.67
CA MET A 178 22.08 -10.03 1.09
C MET A 178 23.14 -10.11 -0.01
N ALA A 179 22.73 -10.34 -1.24
CA ALA A 179 23.63 -10.39 -2.39
C ALA A 179 24.14 -9.01 -2.84
N GLY A 180 23.76 -7.93 -2.18
CA GLY A 180 24.10 -6.56 -2.57
C GLY A 180 23.25 -5.98 -3.69
N GLY A 181 22.20 -6.69 -4.12
CA GLY A 181 21.25 -6.25 -5.15
C GLY A 181 20.20 -5.25 -4.63
N LEU A 182 19.27 -4.90 -5.51
CA LEU A 182 18.20 -3.94 -5.27
C LEU A 182 16.86 -4.68 -5.22
N SER A 183 16.32 -4.91 -4.02
CA SER A 183 14.98 -5.51 -3.88
C SER A 183 13.89 -4.50 -4.22
N ASN A 184 12.77 -4.96 -4.80
CA ASN A 184 11.64 -4.11 -5.22
C ASN A 184 10.36 -4.52 -4.48
N SER A 185 9.73 -3.56 -3.80
CA SER A 185 8.50 -3.76 -3.03
C SER A 185 7.27 -4.14 -3.88
N GLY A 186 7.28 -3.81 -5.17
CA GLY A 186 6.04 -3.74 -5.94
C GLY A 186 5.09 -2.66 -5.42
N GLU A 187 3.92 -2.51 -6.07
CA GLU A 187 2.89 -1.57 -5.65
C GLU A 187 2.14 -2.04 -4.39
N GLY A 188 1.68 -1.11 -3.58
CA GLY A 188 0.82 -1.42 -2.43
C GLY A 188 1.46 -1.22 -1.08
N GLY A 189 2.60 -0.54 -1.05
CA GLY A 189 3.30 -0.22 0.19
C GLY A 189 4.12 -1.38 0.73
N GLU A 190 4.71 -1.12 1.86
CA GLU A 190 5.53 -2.07 2.60
C GLU A 190 5.31 -1.84 4.10
N HIS A 191 5.44 -2.87 4.87
CA HIS A 191 5.13 -2.79 6.28
C HIS A 191 6.21 -2.04 7.08
N LEU A 192 5.77 -1.20 8.05
CA LEU A 192 6.63 -0.31 8.83
C LEU A 192 7.78 -1.03 9.55
N SER A 193 7.58 -2.26 10.07
CA SER A 193 8.62 -3.04 10.77
C SER A 193 9.82 -3.42 9.92
N ARG A 194 9.66 -3.31 8.61
CA ARG A 194 10.74 -3.63 7.69
C ARG A 194 11.69 -2.46 7.48
N TYR A 195 11.21 -1.22 7.75
CA TYR A 195 12.00 -0.02 7.49
C TYR A 195 13.28 -0.01 8.31
N GLY A 196 14.37 0.38 7.67
CA GLY A 196 15.70 0.36 8.27
C GLY A 196 16.34 -1.03 8.41
N THR A 197 15.65 -2.10 8.05
CA THR A 197 16.17 -3.47 8.14
C THR A 197 16.55 -4.02 6.76
N ILE A 198 17.37 -5.06 6.72
CA ILE A 198 17.73 -5.75 5.47
C ILE A 198 16.53 -6.35 4.73
N ARG A 199 15.40 -6.50 5.39
CA ARG A 199 14.13 -6.98 4.81
C ARG A 199 13.36 -5.87 4.08
N ALA A 200 13.72 -4.60 4.29
CA ALA A 200 13.11 -3.48 3.57
C ALA A 200 13.55 -3.48 2.10
N SER A 201 12.63 -3.16 1.23
CA SER A 201 12.93 -3.05 -0.20
C SER A 201 13.71 -1.78 -0.50
N ARG A 202 14.79 -1.93 -1.25
CA ARG A 202 15.65 -0.81 -1.67
C ARG A 202 15.08 -0.02 -2.85
N ILE A 203 14.21 -0.65 -3.63
CA ILE A 203 13.35 0.00 -4.62
C ILE A 203 11.94 -0.04 -4.09
N LYS A 204 11.31 1.11 -3.89
CA LYS A 204 9.90 1.18 -3.52
C LYS A 204 9.08 1.63 -4.73
N GLN A 205 8.03 0.85 -5.06
CA GLN A 205 7.21 1.10 -6.23
C GLN A 205 5.85 1.66 -5.83
N PHE A 206 5.29 2.50 -6.69
CA PHE A 206 3.88 2.84 -6.67
C PHE A 206 3.29 2.90 -8.09
N ALA A 207 1.97 2.75 -8.16
CA ALA A 207 1.19 2.77 -9.39
C ALA A 207 0.04 3.78 -9.27
N SER A 208 -0.85 3.79 -10.24
CA SER A 208 -2.01 4.69 -10.28
C SER A 208 -2.92 4.60 -9.04
N GLY A 209 -2.98 3.43 -8.39
CA GLY A 209 -3.76 3.22 -7.18
C GLY A 209 -3.21 3.92 -5.93
N ARG A 210 -1.93 4.29 -5.92
CA ARG A 210 -1.23 4.99 -4.82
C ARG A 210 -1.36 4.30 -3.46
N PHE A 211 -1.60 2.99 -3.43
CA PHE A 211 -1.79 2.22 -2.20
C PHE A 211 -0.52 2.19 -1.34
N GLY A 212 -0.67 2.53 -0.06
CA GLY A 212 0.40 2.45 0.92
C GLY A 212 1.54 3.47 0.74
N ILE A 213 1.31 4.55 0.00
CA ILE A 213 2.30 5.61 -0.21
C ILE A 213 2.08 6.71 0.81
N TRP A 214 3.09 6.97 1.63
CA TRP A 214 3.06 7.97 2.67
C TRP A 214 4.49 8.42 3.03
N ALA A 215 4.64 9.46 3.84
CA ALA A 215 5.96 10.05 4.14
C ALA A 215 6.97 9.02 4.68
N GLY A 216 6.56 8.12 5.59
CA GLY A 216 7.44 7.10 6.15
C GLY A 216 7.89 6.05 5.12
N TYR A 217 7.05 5.71 4.14
CA TYR A 217 7.45 4.84 3.03
C TYR A 217 8.59 5.44 2.21
N LEU A 218 8.60 6.78 2.09
CA LEU A 218 9.62 7.54 1.37
C LEU A 218 10.85 7.87 2.26
N ALA A 219 10.68 7.85 3.57
CA ALA A 219 11.73 8.18 4.54
C ALA A 219 12.61 6.98 4.93
N ASP A 220 12.23 5.76 4.54
CA ASP A 220 12.97 4.54 4.88
C ASP A 220 14.46 4.66 4.49
N PRO A 221 15.41 4.49 5.44
CA PRO A 221 16.84 4.61 5.15
C PRO A 221 17.38 3.55 4.18
N MET A 222 16.67 2.44 3.99
CA MET A 222 17.02 1.43 2.99
C MET A 222 16.64 1.84 1.57
N LEU A 223 15.77 2.83 1.40
CA LEU A 223 15.30 3.30 0.10
C LEU A 223 16.44 3.93 -0.71
N THR A 224 16.71 3.40 -1.87
CA THR A 224 17.71 3.92 -2.83
C THR A 224 17.09 4.42 -4.11
N GLU A 225 15.96 3.85 -4.50
CA GLU A 225 15.26 4.20 -5.73
C GLU A 225 13.74 4.14 -5.53
N LEU A 226 13.02 5.10 -6.09
CA LEU A 226 11.56 5.15 -6.09
C LEU A 226 11.03 4.91 -7.50
N GLU A 227 10.23 3.87 -7.70
CA GLU A 227 9.76 3.45 -9.02
C GLU A 227 8.32 3.87 -9.30
N ILE A 228 8.16 4.70 -10.34
CA ILE A 228 6.86 5.06 -10.92
C ILE A 228 6.47 3.97 -11.93
N LYS A 229 5.42 3.22 -11.64
CA LYS A 229 4.91 2.18 -12.53
C LYS A 229 3.88 2.77 -13.50
N ILE A 230 4.27 3.02 -14.75
CA ILE A 230 3.33 3.42 -15.79
C ILE A 230 2.51 2.23 -16.29
N GLY A 231 3.11 1.04 -16.28
CA GLY A 231 2.42 -0.18 -16.67
C GLY A 231 3.23 -1.44 -16.35
N GLN A 232 2.67 -2.59 -16.66
CA GLN A 232 3.35 -3.87 -16.50
C GLN A 232 3.31 -4.69 -17.79
N GLY A 233 4.47 -5.25 -18.18
CA GLY A 233 4.65 -5.86 -19.49
C GLY A 233 3.75 -7.06 -19.79
N ALA A 234 3.36 -7.83 -18.78
CA ALA A 234 2.53 -9.02 -18.96
C ALA A 234 1.07 -8.70 -19.32
N LYS A 235 0.56 -7.55 -18.88
CA LYS A 235 -0.81 -7.11 -19.15
C LYS A 235 -0.91 -5.59 -19.29
N PRO A 236 -0.25 -5.01 -20.29
CA PRO A 236 -0.38 -3.59 -20.55
C PRO A 236 -1.84 -3.25 -20.87
N GLY A 237 -2.34 -2.17 -20.29
CA GLY A 237 -3.72 -1.76 -20.45
C GLY A 237 -4.70 -2.26 -19.38
N GLU A 238 -4.43 -3.37 -18.67
CA GLU A 238 -5.28 -3.84 -17.55
C GLU A 238 -4.81 -3.30 -16.19
N GLY A 239 -3.51 -3.13 -16.01
CA GLY A 239 -2.93 -2.66 -14.75
C GLY A 239 -2.91 -3.69 -13.62
N GLY A 240 -2.71 -3.20 -12.41
CA GLY A 240 -2.67 -4.00 -11.19
C GLY A 240 -4.06 -4.34 -10.69
N GLN A 241 -4.22 -5.55 -10.16
CA GLN A 241 -5.47 -6.02 -9.57
C GLN A 241 -5.15 -6.96 -8.42
N LEU A 242 -5.74 -6.72 -7.26
CA LEU A 242 -5.72 -7.63 -6.14
C LEU A 242 -7.13 -8.14 -5.90
N PRO A 243 -7.43 -9.42 -6.19
CA PRO A 243 -8.78 -9.98 -6.02
C PRO A 243 -9.23 -9.92 -4.56
N ALA A 244 -10.53 -9.75 -4.34
CA ALA A 244 -11.17 -9.66 -3.03
C ALA A 244 -10.68 -10.70 -1.99
N PRO A 245 -10.54 -12.01 -2.33
CA PRO A 245 -10.05 -13.00 -1.37
C PRO A 245 -8.62 -12.78 -0.87
N LYS A 246 -7.82 -12.00 -1.57
CA LYS A 246 -6.44 -11.66 -1.18
C LYS A 246 -6.34 -10.37 -0.35
N VAL A 247 -7.42 -9.59 -0.29
CA VAL A 247 -7.44 -8.37 0.51
C VAL A 247 -7.77 -8.74 1.95
N THR A 248 -6.77 -9.25 2.66
CA THR A 248 -6.86 -9.58 4.10
C THR A 248 -6.98 -8.31 4.93
N VAL A 249 -7.22 -8.44 6.24
CA VAL A 249 -7.22 -7.30 7.18
C VAL A 249 -5.89 -6.55 7.13
N GLU A 250 -4.78 -7.30 7.15
CA GLU A 250 -3.42 -6.77 7.04
C GLU A 250 -3.20 -5.98 5.74
N ILE A 251 -3.55 -6.59 4.61
CA ILE A 251 -3.40 -5.94 3.29
C ILE A 251 -4.29 -4.69 3.18
N ALA A 252 -5.52 -4.78 3.67
CA ALA A 252 -6.42 -3.63 3.68
C ALA A 252 -5.90 -2.49 4.56
N ALA A 253 -5.31 -2.81 5.71
CA ALA A 253 -4.69 -1.82 6.58
C ALA A 253 -3.48 -1.16 5.90
N ALA A 254 -2.59 -1.95 5.27
CA ALA A 254 -1.41 -1.44 4.57
C ALA A 254 -1.78 -0.56 3.36
N ARG A 255 -2.90 -0.84 2.70
CA ARG A 255 -3.32 -0.15 1.48
C ARG A 255 -4.40 0.93 1.66
N GLY A 256 -4.88 1.14 2.89
CA GLY A 256 -6.01 2.04 3.16
C GLY A 256 -7.33 1.58 2.55
N GLY A 257 -7.48 0.27 2.28
CA GLY A 257 -8.67 -0.32 1.67
C GLY A 257 -9.63 -0.95 2.68
N THR A 258 -10.66 -1.60 2.16
CA THR A 258 -11.62 -2.40 2.94
C THR A 258 -11.27 -3.89 2.77
N PRO A 259 -11.15 -4.66 3.86
CA PRO A 259 -10.89 -6.09 3.75
C PRO A 259 -11.93 -6.78 2.89
N GLY A 260 -11.49 -7.68 1.99
CA GLY A 260 -12.35 -8.44 1.10
C GLY A 260 -13.01 -7.67 -0.03
N VAL A 261 -12.63 -6.43 -0.23
CA VAL A 261 -13.03 -5.65 -1.41
C VAL A 261 -11.84 -5.58 -2.36
N GLU A 262 -12.09 -5.90 -3.64
CA GLU A 262 -11.08 -5.89 -4.68
C GLU A 262 -10.41 -4.52 -4.81
N LEU A 263 -9.09 -4.52 -4.99
CA LEU A 263 -8.30 -3.32 -5.23
C LEU A 263 -7.76 -3.33 -6.66
N VAL A 264 -8.10 -2.29 -7.41
CA VAL A 264 -7.72 -2.14 -8.83
C VAL A 264 -6.83 -0.91 -9.00
N SER A 265 -5.76 -1.07 -9.78
CA SER A 265 -4.79 -0.04 -10.12
C SER A 265 -4.63 -0.01 -11.64
N PRO A 266 -5.54 0.65 -12.38
CA PRO A 266 -5.47 0.72 -13.84
C PRO A 266 -4.23 1.49 -14.31
N PRO A 267 -3.76 1.29 -15.57
CA PRO A 267 -2.52 1.89 -16.06
C PRO A 267 -2.50 3.41 -16.02
N PRO A 268 -3.55 4.14 -16.40
CA PRO A 268 -3.52 5.59 -16.38
C PRO A 268 -3.42 6.14 -14.96
N HIS A 269 -2.40 6.94 -14.69
CA HIS A 269 -2.33 7.73 -13.48
C HIS A 269 -3.27 8.94 -13.62
N HIS A 270 -3.99 9.28 -12.56
CA HIS A 270 -4.95 10.38 -12.58
C HIS A 270 -4.28 11.78 -12.60
N ASP A 271 -2.97 11.82 -12.43
CA ASP A 271 -2.15 13.03 -12.43
C ASP A 271 -1.12 13.06 -13.58
N THR A 272 -1.20 12.15 -14.56
CA THR A 272 -0.17 12.03 -15.59
C THR A 272 -0.82 11.77 -16.96
N TYR A 273 -0.92 12.81 -17.78
CA TYR A 273 -1.49 12.79 -19.12
C TYR A 273 -0.50 13.23 -20.20
N SER A 274 0.64 13.75 -19.79
CA SER A 274 1.72 14.23 -20.65
C SER A 274 3.09 13.89 -20.04
N ILE A 275 4.16 14.13 -20.83
CA ILE A 275 5.54 14.04 -20.31
C ILE A 275 5.79 15.12 -19.24
N GLU A 276 5.17 16.27 -19.35
CA GLU A 276 5.30 17.38 -18.41
C GLU A 276 4.65 17.01 -17.05
N ASP A 277 3.51 16.33 -17.05
CA ASP A 277 2.89 15.83 -15.83
C ASP A 277 3.74 14.74 -15.18
N LEU A 278 4.34 13.86 -16.00
CA LEU A 278 5.30 12.88 -15.51
C LEU A 278 6.55 13.56 -14.92
N ALA A 279 7.01 14.65 -15.51
CA ALA A 279 8.13 15.43 -14.97
C ALA A 279 7.78 16.02 -13.60
N GLN A 280 6.53 16.47 -13.40
CA GLN A 280 6.05 16.89 -12.09
C GLN A 280 6.02 15.73 -11.09
N LEU A 281 5.54 14.56 -11.49
CA LEU A 281 5.52 13.37 -10.63
C LEU A 281 6.94 12.91 -10.27
N ILE A 282 7.88 12.96 -11.22
CA ILE A 282 9.30 12.70 -10.95
C ILE A 282 9.84 13.72 -9.95
N HIS A 283 9.52 15.00 -10.12
CA HIS A 283 9.91 16.04 -9.18
C HIS A 283 9.38 15.75 -7.78
N ASP A 284 8.08 15.43 -7.62
CA ASP A 284 7.50 15.06 -6.33
C ASP A 284 8.25 13.88 -5.67
N CYS A 285 8.57 12.85 -6.47
CA CYS A 285 9.32 11.68 -5.97
C CYS A 285 10.73 12.02 -5.49
N LYS A 286 11.35 13.02 -6.08
CA LYS A 286 12.69 13.49 -5.66
C LYS A 286 12.70 14.17 -4.27
N ALA A 287 11.53 14.44 -3.69
CA ALA A 287 11.39 14.79 -2.29
C ALA A 287 12.02 13.76 -1.34
N ALA A 288 12.01 12.49 -1.72
CA ALA A 288 12.64 11.41 -0.96
C ALA A 288 14.18 11.41 -1.00
N ARG A 289 14.81 12.30 -1.75
CA ARG A 289 16.28 12.42 -1.95
C ARG A 289 16.93 11.17 -2.56
N VAL A 290 16.20 10.41 -3.35
CA VAL A 290 16.65 9.17 -3.99
C VAL A 290 16.53 9.24 -5.52
N ARG A 291 17.09 8.26 -6.21
CA ARG A 291 16.91 8.13 -7.66
C ARG A 291 15.46 7.78 -7.98
N VAL A 292 14.96 8.29 -9.11
CA VAL A 292 13.60 8.02 -9.57
C VAL A 292 13.65 7.14 -10.82
N ILE A 293 12.93 6.03 -10.75
CA ILE A 293 12.75 5.09 -11.86
C ILE A 293 11.40 5.37 -12.51
N VAL A 294 11.37 5.32 -13.83
CA VAL A 294 10.12 5.21 -14.58
C VAL A 294 10.07 3.85 -15.28
N LYS A 295 9.08 3.03 -14.91
CA LYS A 295 8.86 1.71 -15.51
C LYS A 295 7.93 1.82 -16.69
N LEU A 296 8.46 1.49 -17.86
CA LEU A 296 7.76 1.49 -19.14
C LEU A 296 7.52 0.06 -19.64
N VAL A 297 6.48 -0.10 -20.43
CA VAL A 297 6.18 -1.38 -21.09
C VAL A 297 6.86 -1.41 -22.47
N SER A 298 7.48 -2.54 -22.81
CA SER A 298 7.97 -2.79 -24.16
C SER A 298 6.82 -2.78 -25.16
N SER A 299 6.55 -1.63 -25.74
CA SER A 299 5.50 -1.36 -26.72
C SER A 299 6.07 -0.61 -27.92
N GLU A 300 5.27 -0.47 -28.96
CA GLU A 300 5.67 0.35 -30.13
C GLU A 300 5.84 1.81 -29.70
N GLY A 301 6.92 2.44 -30.15
CA GLY A 301 7.23 3.84 -29.83
C GLY A 301 7.84 4.09 -28.46
N ILE A 302 8.17 3.04 -27.70
CA ILE A 302 8.76 3.17 -26.36
C ILE A 302 10.04 4.03 -26.37
N GLY A 303 10.81 4.00 -27.44
CA GLY A 303 12.04 4.80 -27.58
C GLY A 303 11.76 6.31 -27.50
N THR A 304 10.70 6.78 -28.15
CA THR A 304 10.29 8.19 -28.09
C THR A 304 9.81 8.57 -26.68
N ILE A 305 9.03 7.69 -26.04
CA ILE A 305 8.57 7.88 -24.65
C ILE A 305 9.79 7.96 -23.71
N ALA A 306 10.75 7.04 -23.85
CA ALA A 306 11.95 7.00 -23.03
C ALA A 306 12.81 8.27 -23.14
N VAL A 307 12.91 8.86 -24.33
CA VAL A 307 13.57 10.17 -24.52
C VAL A 307 12.86 11.26 -23.74
N GLY A 308 11.52 11.30 -23.80
CA GLY A 308 10.73 12.22 -22.99
C GLY A 308 10.92 12.02 -21.49
N VAL A 309 10.89 10.77 -21.03
CA VAL A 309 11.11 10.40 -19.62
C VAL A 309 12.49 10.81 -19.12
N ALA A 310 13.53 10.59 -19.93
CA ALA A 310 14.88 11.04 -19.59
C ALA A 310 14.97 12.56 -19.48
N LYS A 311 14.37 13.29 -20.42
CA LYS A 311 14.31 14.78 -20.35
C LYS A 311 13.52 15.27 -19.14
N ALA A 312 12.48 14.54 -18.73
CA ALA A 312 11.68 14.83 -17.55
C ALA A 312 12.42 14.66 -16.21
N GLY A 313 13.66 14.17 -16.24
CA GLY A 313 14.51 14.09 -15.05
C GLY A 313 14.53 12.72 -14.36
N ALA A 314 14.06 11.66 -15.01
CA ALA A 314 14.20 10.31 -14.49
C ALA A 314 15.68 9.89 -14.45
N ASP A 315 16.06 9.20 -13.39
CA ASP A 315 17.43 8.68 -13.23
C ASP A 315 17.58 7.25 -13.80
N VAL A 316 16.49 6.49 -13.77
CA VAL A 316 16.44 5.11 -14.26
C VAL A 316 15.20 4.91 -15.13
N ILE A 317 15.38 4.23 -16.25
CA ILE A 317 14.26 3.76 -17.07
C ILE A 317 14.23 2.24 -17.04
N ASN A 318 13.12 1.67 -16.58
CA ASN A 318 12.92 0.22 -16.52
C ASN A 318 12.03 -0.24 -17.67
N VAL A 319 12.56 -1.07 -18.56
CA VAL A 319 11.85 -1.64 -19.70
C VAL A 319 11.30 -3.01 -19.36
N ALA A 320 9.99 -3.12 -19.19
CA ALA A 320 9.29 -4.34 -18.85
C ALA A 320 8.80 -5.09 -20.10
N GLY A 321 9.26 -6.33 -20.28
CA GLY A 321 8.81 -7.23 -21.34
C GLY A 321 7.52 -8.01 -20.97
N ASN A 322 6.96 -8.73 -21.96
CA ASN A 322 5.70 -9.46 -21.85
C ASN A 322 5.77 -10.74 -21.01
N THR A 323 6.94 -11.17 -20.58
CA THR A 323 7.13 -12.41 -19.80
C THR A 323 6.96 -12.26 -18.30
N GLY A 324 6.57 -11.08 -17.82
CA GLY A 324 6.29 -10.84 -16.41
C GLY A 324 5.18 -11.74 -15.89
N GLY A 325 5.36 -12.28 -14.65
CA GLY A 325 4.34 -13.09 -13.99
C GLY A 325 3.17 -12.24 -13.51
N THR A 326 1.96 -12.79 -13.61
CA THR A 326 0.78 -12.26 -12.93
C THR A 326 -0.22 -13.38 -12.72
N GLY A 327 -0.66 -13.58 -11.47
CA GLY A 327 -1.68 -14.56 -11.12
C GLY A 327 -3.09 -14.16 -11.53
N ALA A 328 -3.31 -12.87 -11.83
CA ALA A 328 -4.64 -12.30 -12.08
C ALA A 328 -4.92 -11.95 -13.55
N ALA A 329 -3.98 -12.23 -14.46
CA ALA A 329 -4.20 -11.89 -15.87
C ALA A 329 -5.04 -12.93 -16.58
N SER A 330 -5.88 -12.45 -17.52
CA SER A 330 -6.60 -13.33 -18.43
C SER A 330 -5.64 -14.04 -19.40
N VAL A 331 -6.07 -15.19 -19.92
CA VAL A 331 -5.30 -15.95 -20.92
C VAL A 331 -4.97 -15.13 -22.17
N SER A 332 -5.95 -14.36 -22.61
CA SER A 332 -5.81 -13.50 -23.78
C SER A 332 -4.73 -12.44 -23.57
N SER A 333 -4.70 -11.79 -22.41
CA SER A 333 -3.68 -10.79 -22.08
C SER A 333 -2.29 -11.42 -22.03
N LEU A 334 -2.12 -12.54 -21.33
CA LEU A 334 -0.83 -13.23 -21.24
C LEU A 334 -0.27 -13.66 -22.59
N ARG A 335 -1.14 -13.92 -23.55
CA ARG A 335 -0.76 -14.43 -24.87
C ARG A 335 -0.51 -13.33 -25.90
N TYR A 336 -1.33 -12.29 -25.89
CA TYR A 336 -1.40 -11.34 -27.00
C TYR A 336 -0.98 -9.92 -26.63
N ALA A 337 -0.93 -9.59 -25.33
CA ALA A 337 -0.52 -8.28 -24.88
C ALA A 337 0.99 -8.26 -24.58
N GLY A 338 1.58 -7.09 -24.79
CA GLY A 338 3.00 -6.87 -24.54
C GLY A 338 3.91 -7.39 -25.66
N ARG A 339 5.17 -7.01 -25.59
CA ARG A 339 6.23 -7.29 -26.56
C ARG A 339 7.48 -7.78 -25.83
N ALA A 340 8.33 -8.55 -26.50
CA ALA A 340 9.58 -9.03 -25.91
C ALA A 340 10.43 -7.88 -25.36
N ALA A 341 11.06 -8.10 -24.21
CA ALA A 341 11.90 -7.09 -23.55
C ALA A 341 13.05 -6.65 -24.45
N GLU A 342 13.66 -7.58 -25.18
CA GLU A 342 14.82 -7.34 -26.05
C GLU A 342 14.53 -6.29 -27.14
N ILE A 343 13.32 -6.29 -27.68
CA ILE A 343 12.91 -5.31 -28.70
C ILE A 343 12.79 -3.91 -28.08
N GLY A 344 12.07 -3.80 -26.96
CA GLY A 344 11.90 -2.52 -26.28
C GLY A 344 13.22 -1.96 -25.75
N LEU A 345 14.08 -2.83 -25.22
CA LEU A 345 15.40 -2.45 -24.71
C LEU A 345 16.27 -1.85 -25.81
N ALA A 346 16.40 -2.54 -26.93
CA ALA A 346 17.19 -2.05 -28.07
C ALA A 346 16.64 -0.72 -28.62
N GLU A 347 15.32 -0.61 -28.77
CA GLU A 347 14.67 0.63 -29.23
C GLU A 347 14.96 1.80 -28.27
N VAL A 348 14.83 1.60 -26.98
CA VAL A 348 15.11 2.63 -25.96
C VAL A 348 16.59 3.01 -25.96
N HIS A 349 17.49 2.02 -25.97
CA HIS A 349 18.93 2.27 -26.02
C HIS A 349 19.32 3.12 -27.24
N GLN A 350 18.86 2.74 -28.42
CA GLN A 350 19.14 3.45 -29.68
C GLN A 350 18.57 4.88 -29.65
N ALA A 351 17.32 5.04 -29.17
CA ALA A 351 16.69 6.35 -29.10
C ALA A 351 17.41 7.29 -28.12
N LEU A 352 17.81 6.79 -26.96
CA LEU A 352 18.59 7.56 -25.98
C LEU A 352 19.97 7.95 -26.50
N CYS A 353 20.65 7.03 -27.20
CA CYS A 353 21.92 7.34 -27.86
C CYS A 353 21.76 8.43 -28.94
N ALA A 354 20.76 8.30 -29.81
CA ALA A 354 20.50 9.27 -30.87
C ALA A 354 20.17 10.68 -30.30
N ASN A 355 19.60 10.76 -29.12
CA ASN A 355 19.26 12.03 -28.49
C ASN A 355 20.30 12.53 -27.48
N GLY A 356 21.48 11.90 -27.35
CA GLY A 356 22.53 12.31 -26.40
C GLY A 356 22.17 12.15 -24.91
N LEU A 357 21.14 11.35 -24.61
CA LEU A 357 20.61 11.16 -23.26
C LEU A 357 21.07 9.86 -22.59
N ARG A 358 21.71 8.95 -23.34
CA ARG A 358 22.04 7.63 -22.84
C ARG A 358 22.90 7.66 -21.58
N GLN A 359 23.76 8.65 -21.43
CA GLN A 359 24.66 8.84 -20.29
C GLN A 359 23.96 9.40 -19.03
N LYS A 360 22.75 9.94 -19.19
CA LYS A 360 22.01 10.58 -18.10
C LYS A 360 21.11 9.61 -17.32
N VAL A 361 20.89 8.39 -17.83
CA VAL A 361 19.99 7.42 -17.25
C VAL A 361 20.61 6.03 -17.17
N VAL A 362 20.26 5.31 -16.11
CA VAL A 362 20.47 3.86 -16.01
C VAL A 362 19.33 3.17 -16.75
N LEU A 363 19.65 2.27 -17.66
CA LEU A 363 18.66 1.48 -18.39
C LEU A 363 18.53 0.10 -17.75
N ARG A 364 17.40 -0.14 -17.08
CA ARG A 364 17.06 -1.42 -16.46
C ARG A 364 16.13 -2.20 -17.38
N THR A 365 16.21 -3.53 -17.32
CA THR A 365 15.31 -4.39 -18.10
C THR A 365 14.78 -5.55 -17.26
N SER A 366 13.51 -5.89 -17.50
CA SER A 366 12.85 -7.06 -16.94
C SER A 366 12.24 -7.92 -18.06
N GLY A 367 12.60 -9.19 -18.08
CA GLY A 367 12.18 -10.05 -19.18
C GLY A 367 12.50 -11.52 -18.94
N ALA A 368 12.22 -12.06 -17.77
CA ALA A 368 12.47 -13.45 -17.40
C ALA A 368 13.94 -13.88 -17.47
N HIS A 369 14.84 -13.06 -16.98
CA HIS A 369 16.24 -13.46 -16.80
C HIS A 369 16.34 -14.66 -15.86
N GLN A 370 17.18 -15.65 -16.24
CA GLN A 370 17.34 -16.87 -15.46
C GLN A 370 18.82 -17.26 -15.26
N LYS A 371 19.74 -16.77 -16.07
CA LYS A 371 21.15 -17.14 -16.01
C LYS A 371 22.05 -16.03 -16.54
N GLY A 372 23.35 -16.16 -16.35
CA GLY A 372 24.31 -15.12 -16.71
C GLY A 372 24.30 -14.74 -18.19
N SER A 373 24.07 -15.68 -19.12
CA SER A 373 23.95 -15.34 -20.53
C SER A 373 22.76 -14.43 -20.85
N ASP A 374 21.67 -14.48 -20.08
CA ASP A 374 20.54 -13.56 -20.26
C ASP A 374 20.93 -12.13 -19.88
N VAL A 375 21.73 -12.00 -18.82
CA VAL A 375 22.27 -10.71 -18.36
C VAL A 375 23.20 -10.12 -19.42
N VAL A 376 24.17 -10.91 -19.89
CA VAL A 376 25.13 -10.44 -20.90
C VAL A 376 24.43 -10.07 -22.22
N THR A 377 23.47 -10.87 -22.69
CA THR A 377 22.70 -10.55 -23.90
C THR A 377 21.95 -9.22 -23.74
N SER A 378 21.34 -8.99 -22.57
CA SER A 378 20.66 -7.73 -22.26
C SER A 378 21.64 -6.54 -22.19
N ALA A 379 22.83 -6.74 -21.62
CA ALA A 379 23.89 -5.72 -21.62
C ALA A 379 24.36 -5.38 -23.03
N LEU A 380 24.58 -6.38 -23.87
CA LEU A 380 24.95 -6.19 -25.29
C LEU A 380 23.87 -5.44 -26.09
N LEU A 381 22.59 -5.58 -25.70
CA LEU A 381 21.45 -4.81 -26.23
C LEU A 381 21.31 -3.40 -25.61
N GLY A 382 22.08 -3.08 -24.58
CA GLY A 382 22.15 -1.74 -24.02
C GLY A 382 21.71 -1.57 -22.57
N ALA A 383 21.41 -2.64 -21.82
CA ALA A 383 21.03 -2.54 -20.41
C ALA A 383 22.23 -2.29 -19.49
N ASP A 384 22.00 -1.61 -18.38
CA ASP A 384 22.92 -1.40 -17.25
C ASP A 384 22.51 -2.22 -16.00
N SER A 385 21.22 -2.57 -15.87
CA SER A 385 20.66 -3.22 -14.68
C SER A 385 19.61 -4.26 -15.08
N PHE A 386 19.44 -5.31 -14.26
CA PHE A 386 18.73 -6.52 -14.64
C PHE A 386 17.79 -6.98 -13.56
N GLU A 387 16.49 -7.16 -13.87
CA GLU A 387 15.49 -7.64 -12.93
C GLU A 387 15.25 -9.15 -13.03
N PHE A 388 15.05 -9.79 -11.86
CA PHE A 388 14.69 -11.19 -11.69
C PHE A 388 13.34 -11.30 -10.96
N GLY A 389 12.27 -11.61 -11.69
CA GLY A 389 10.92 -11.75 -11.12
C GLY A 389 10.58 -13.22 -10.83
N THR A 390 10.14 -13.96 -11.83
CA THR A 390 9.73 -15.37 -11.67
C THR A 390 10.88 -16.25 -11.12
N ALA A 391 12.11 -15.99 -11.52
CA ALA A 391 13.27 -16.71 -11.00
C ALA A 391 13.43 -16.51 -9.47
N ALA A 392 13.21 -15.30 -8.98
CA ALA A 392 13.21 -15.01 -7.55
C ALA A 392 12.12 -15.82 -6.82
N LEU A 393 10.90 -15.90 -7.38
CA LEU A 393 9.85 -16.75 -6.80
C LEU A 393 10.23 -18.23 -6.78
N MET A 394 10.87 -18.72 -7.84
CA MET A 394 11.34 -20.10 -7.89
C MET A 394 12.36 -20.39 -6.78
N MET A 395 13.24 -19.44 -6.50
CA MET A 395 14.27 -19.58 -5.47
C MET A 395 13.72 -19.51 -4.04
N VAL A 396 12.55 -18.93 -3.84
CA VAL A 396 11.84 -18.98 -2.55
C VAL A 396 10.71 -20.04 -2.53
N GLY A 397 10.77 -21.03 -3.42
CA GLY A 397 9.98 -22.25 -3.36
C GLY A 397 8.76 -22.32 -4.27
N CYS A 398 8.60 -21.44 -5.27
CA CYS A 398 7.49 -21.53 -6.23
C CYS A 398 7.60 -22.81 -7.09
N VAL A 399 6.52 -23.60 -7.15
CA VAL A 399 6.44 -24.84 -7.94
C VAL A 399 5.66 -24.68 -9.24
N MET A 400 5.36 -23.46 -9.66
CA MET A 400 4.63 -23.13 -10.90
C MET A 400 3.28 -23.86 -11.05
N ALA A 401 2.59 -24.16 -9.96
CA ALA A 401 1.29 -24.83 -9.97
C ALA A 401 0.16 -24.01 -10.57
N LYS A 402 0.36 -22.69 -10.74
CA LYS A 402 -0.63 -21.73 -11.28
C LYS A 402 -1.91 -21.59 -10.44
N ASN A 403 -1.87 -21.96 -9.17
CA ASN A 403 -2.95 -21.84 -8.19
C ASN A 403 -2.80 -20.61 -7.29
N CYS A 404 -2.34 -19.50 -7.86
CA CYS A 404 -1.91 -18.33 -7.10
C CYS A 404 -3.02 -17.60 -6.33
N ASN A 405 -4.29 -17.75 -6.73
CA ASN A 405 -5.39 -16.97 -6.16
C ASN A 405 -6.28 -17.73 -5.17
N ILE A 406 -6.16 -19.07 -5.09
CA ILE A 406 -7.07 -19.90 -4.29
C ILE A 406 -6.31 -20.61 -3.18
N LYS A 407 -5.39 -21.48 -3.56
CA LYS A 407 -4.62 -22.31 -2.63
C LYS A 407 -3.24 -22.58 -3.20
N CYS A 408 -2.28 -21.72 -2.86
CA CYS A 408 -0.90 -21.87 -3.29
C CYS A 408 -0.25 -23.05 -2.55
N PRO A 409 0.22 -24.10 -3.24
CA PRO A 409 0.80 -25.27 -2.57
C PRO A 409 2.12 -24.95 -1.88
N ALA A 410 2.81 -23.89 -2.28
CA ALA A 410 4.07 -23.46 -1.70
C ALA A 410 3.94 -22.19 -0.82
N GLY A 411 2.72 -21.77 -0.50
CA GLY A 411 2.49 -20.66 0.42
C GLY A 411 2.93 -19.27 -0.01
N LEU A 412 3.32 -19.06 -1.28
CA LEU A 412 3.88 -17.75 -1.68
C LEU A 412 2.82 -16.67 -1.87
N THR A 413 1.62 -17.04 -2.29
CA THR A 413 0.59 -16.09 -2.75
C THR A 413 -0.72 -16.18 -1.98
N THR A 414 -0.98 -17.31 -1.39
CA THR A 414 -2.04 -17.66 -0.45
C THR A 414 -1.53 -18.81 0.40
N ASN A 415 -2.19 -19.15 1.51
CA ASN A 415 -1.78 -20.20 2.47
C ASN A 415 -0.37 -19.98 3.05
N PRO A 416 -0.12 -18.86 3.68
CA PRO A 416 1.21 -18.50 4.20
C PRO A 416 1.76 -19.53 5.20
N GLU A 417 0.89 -20.30 5.82
CA GLU A 417 1.23 -21.33 6.81
C GLU A 417 2.07 -22.49 6.26
N VAL A 418 2.09 -22.65 4.93
CA VAL A 418 2.93 -23.68 4.28
C VAL A 418 4.17 -23.10 3.59
N PHE A 419 4.46 -21.82 3.81
CA PHE A 419 5.63 -21.18 3.22
C PHE A 419 6.91 -21.60 3.96
N GLU A 420 7.86 -22.16 3.22
CA GLU A 420 9.16 -22.63 3.72
C GLU A 420 10.35 -22.00 2.96
N GLY A 421 10.09 -20.90 2.23
CA GLY A 421 11.12 -20.26 1.40
C GLY A 421 12.25 -19.64 2.23
N ASP A 422 13.47 -19.73 1.70
CA ASP A 422 14.69 -19.26 2.35
C ASP A 422 15.34 -18.12 1.55
N ALA A 423 15.57 -16.98 2.19
CA ALA A 423 16.21 -15.81 1.62
C ALA A 423 17.63 -16.12 1.09
N ARG A 424 18.35 -17.04 1.76
CA ARG A 424 19.70 -17.44 1.35
C ARG A 424 19.74 -18.10 -0.02
N SER A 425 18.70 -18.85 -0.37
CA SER A 425 18.60 -19.46 -1.70
C SER A 425 18.55 -18.40 -2.80
N MET A 426 17.85 -17.29 -2.53
CA MET A 426 17.82 -16.16 -3.47
C MET A 426 19.18 -15.47 -3.58
N ALA A 427 19.84 -15.21 -2.45
CA ALA A 427 21.18 -14.62 -2.45
C ALA A 427 22.18 -15.50 -3.24
N GLN A 428 22.25 -16.78 -2.91
CA GLN A 428 23.10 -17.78 -3.60
C GLN A 428 22.86 -17.80 -5.12
N TYR A 429 21.61 -17.73 -5.53
CA TYR A 429 21.26 -17.70 -6.95
C TYR A 429 21.83 -16.48 -7.67
N LEU A 430 21.72 -15.30 -7.08
CA LEU A 430 22.27 -14.08 -7.65
C LEU A 430 23.80 -14.11 -7.72
N LEU A 431 24.47 -14.69 -6.72
CA LEU A 431 25.92 -14.89 -6.75
C LEU A 431 26.34 -15.84 -7.87
N ASN A 432 25.63 -16.94 -8.06
CA ASN A 432 25.88 -17.86 -9.18
C ASN A 432 25.80 -17.15 -10.53
N ILE A 433 24.76 -16.32 -10.73
CA ILE A 433 24.58 -15.55 -11.96
C ILE A 433 25.73 -14.55 -12.16
N ALA A 434 26.12 -13.83 -11.11
CA ALA A 434 27.17 -12.83 -11.19
C ALA A 434 28.52 -13.46 -11.62
N HIS A 435 28.85 -14.61 -11.07
CA HIS A 435 30.07 -15.34 -11.46
C HIS A 435 29.98 -15.93 -12.87
N GLU A 436 28.80 -16.44 -13.29
CA GLU A 436 28.62 -16.86 -14.69
C GLU A 436 28.76 -15.66 -15.67
N VAL A 437 28.25 -14.48 -15.31
CA VAL A 437 28.43 -13.24 -16.08
C VAL A 437 29.92 -12.93 -16.25
N ARG A 438 30.71 -13.02 -15.17
CA ARG A 438 32.17 -12.81 -15.22
C ARG A 438 32.87 -13.76 -16.22
N GLU A 439 32.50 -15.03 -16.17
CA GLU A 439 33.06 -16.04 -17.09
C GLU A 439 32.71 -15.71 -18.55
N ILE A 440 31.49 -15.28 -18.82
CA ILE A 440 31.07 -14.91 -20.18
C ILE A 440 31.78 -13.63 -20.62
N LEU A 441 31.87 -12.60 -19.80
CA LEU A 441 32.59 -11.36 -20.11
C LEU A 441 34.07 -11.65 -20.40
N ALA A 442 34.72 -12.48 -19.58
CA ALA A 442 36.10 -12.92 -19.83
C ALA A 442 36.25 -13.57 -21.20
N SER A 443 35.33 -14.47 -21.58
CA SER A 443 35.35 -15.17 -22.87
C SER A 443 35.13 -14.25 -24.08
N LEU A 444 34.38 -13.14 -23.87
CA LEU A 444 34.11 -12.10 -24.86
C LEU A 444 35.22 -11.03 -24.90
N GLY A 445 36.20 -11.08 -24.00
CA GLY A 445 37.26 -10.08 -23.92
C GLY A 445 36.78 -8.72 -23.40
N LEU A 446 35.77 -8.71 -22.58
CA LEU A 446 35.17 -7.52 -21.98
C LEU A 446 35.52 -7.40 -20.51
N PRO A 447 36.07 -6.24 -20.06
CA PRO A 447 36.47 -6.08 -18.66
C PRO A 447 35.27 -5.90 -17.69
N ASP A 448 34.15 -5.39 -18.17
CA ASP A 448 32.97 -5.07 -17.34
C ASP A 448 31.66 -5.00 -18.15
N LEU A 449 30.55 -4.89 -17.45
CA LEU A 449 29.21 -4.73 -18.06
C LEU A 449 29.07 -3.39 -18.81
N ALA A 450 29.79 -2.34 -18.38
CA ALA A 450 29.77 -1.06 -19.08
C ALA A 450 30.44 -1.16 -20.48
N ALA A 451 31.49 -1.92 -20.58
CA ALA A 451 32.14 -2.24 -21.87
C ALA A 451 31.25 -3.12 -22.76
N ALA A 452 30.38 -3.93 -22.19
CA ALA A 452 29.40 -4.73 -22.93
C ALA A 452 28.23 -3.90 -23.47
N ARG A 453 27.93 -2.75 -22.87
CA ARG A 453 26.74 -1.94 -23.17
C ARG A 453 26.63 -1.57 -24.66
N GLY A 454 25.56 -2.06 -25.29
CA GLY A 454 25.27 -1.74 -26.70
C GLY A 454 26.24 -2.33 -27.71
N ARG A 455 27.08 -3.30 -27.31
CA ARG A 455 28.00 -4.04 -28.22
C ARG A 455 27.21 -5.10 -29.00
N THR A 456 26.19 -4.65 -29.72
CA THR A 456 25.37 -5.52 -30.59
C THR A 456 26.17 -6.17 -31.72
N ASP A 457 27.34 -5.66 -32.03
CA ASP A 457 28.33 -6.28 -32.93
C ASP A 457 28.83 -7.64 -32.43
N LEU A 458 28.71 -7.93 -31.15
CA LEU A 458 29.02 -9.24 -30.53
C LEU A 458 27.79 -10.17 -30.48
N LEU A 459 26.62 -9.77 -31.00
CA LEU A 459 25.43 -10.60 -31.07
C LEU A 459 25.15 -11.05 -32.51
N ARG A 460 24.83 -12.31 -32.69
CA ARG A 460 24.35 -12.84 -33.96
C ARG A 460 23.13 -13.72 -33.76
N LEU A 461 22.30 -13.81 -34.80
CA LEU A 461 21.19 -14.75 -34.86
C LEU A 461 21.73 -16.18 -35.05
N ASP A 462 21.32 -17.10 -34.21
CA ASP A 462 21.53 -18.53 -34.45
C ASP A 462 20.52 -19.03 -35.49
N ALA A 463 20.82 -18.75 -36.76
CA ALA A 463 19.91 -19.03 -37.84
C ALA A 463 19.79 -20.54 -38.07
N ARG A 464 18.54 -21.05 -38.01
CA ARG A 464 18.20 -22.44 -38.31
C ARG A 464 17.37 -22.46 -39.58
N ALA A 465 17.98 -22.98 -40.67
CA ALA A 465 17.47 -22.84 -42.03
C ALA A 465 16.03 -23.32 -42.23
N ASP A 466 15.60 -24.36 -41.48
CA ASP A 466 14.30 -24.99 -41.66
C ASP A 466 13.26 -24.60 -40.58
N THR A 467 13.49 -23.49 -39.86
CA THR A 467 12.64 -23.03 -38.79
C THR A 467 12.22 -21.57 -39.00
N ILE A 468 11.18 -21.13 -38.27
CA ILE A 468 10.75 -19.73 -38.25
C ILE A 468 11.91 -18.80 -37.82
N VAL A 469 12.88 -19.29 -37.05
CA VAL A 469 14.07 -18.55 -36.63
C VAL A 469 14.89 -18.10 -37.82
N GLY A 470 14.99 -18.90 -38.85
CA GLY A 470 15.76 -18.58 -40.06
C GLY A 470 15.22 -17.40 -40.86
N ILE A 471 13.97 -17.02 -40.66
CA ILE A 471 13.33 -15.88 -41.33
C ILE A 471 13.26 -14.62 -40.48
N LEU A 472 13.75 -14.65 -39.23
CA LEU A 472 13.78 -13.46 -38.39
C LEU A 472 14.75 -12.44 -38.95
N ARG A 473 14.34 -11.17 -39.00
CA ARG A 473 15.19 -10.05 -39.37
C ARG A 473 15.43 -9.19 -38.13
N LEU A 474 16.71 -9.14 -37.74
CA LEU A 474 17.12 -8.46 -36.50
C LEU A 474 18.02 -7.23 -36.81
N ASP A 475 18.12 -6.80 -38.06
CA ASP A 475 18.99 -5.69 -38.45
C ASP A 475 18.72 -4.42 -37.66
N ALA A 476 17.43 -4.09 -37.44
CA ALA A 476 17.02 -2.93 -36.64
C ALA A 476 17.29 -3.14 -35.12
N LEU A 477 17.11 -4.37 -34.61
CA LEU A 477 17.41 -4.69 -33.22
C LEU A 477 18.90 -4.55 -32.91
N LEU A 478 19.76 -4.98 -33.83
CA LEU A 478 21.19 -5.01 -33.65
C LEU A 478 21.90 -3.73 -34.19
N ALA A 479 21.13 -2.76 -34.66
CA ALA A 479 21.69 -1.50 -35.16
C ALA A 479 22.40 -0.71 -34.05
N ARG A 480 23.53 -0.11 -34.38
CA ARG A 480 24.31 0.74 -33.46
C ARG A 480 24.12 2.21 -33.80
N VAL A 481 23.92 3.03 -32.83
CA VAL A 481 23.94 4.50 -32.91
C VAL A 481 25.32 4.98 -32.46
N THR A 482 26.13 5.47 -33.41
CA THR A 482 27.53 5.83 -33.19
C THR A 482 27.74 7.30 -32.85
N ALA A 483 26.77 8.15 -33.15
CA ALA A 483 26.82 9.59 -32.85
C ALA A 483 25.42 10.11 -32.49
N PRO A 484 25.30 11.00 -31.51
CA PRO A 484 24.03 11.61 -31.16
C PRO A 484 23.59 12.59 -32.23
N VAL A 485 22.29 12.63 -32.52
CA VAL A 485 21.65 13.64 -33.38
C VAL A 485 21.48 14.94 -32.60
N ILE A 486 21.14 14.83 -31.31
CA ILE A 486 21.01 15.93 -30.35
C ILE A 486 22.11 15.76 -29.30
N ALA A 487 23.13 16.63 -29.35
CA ALA A 487 24.30 16.51 -28.47
C ALA A 487 24.13 17.15 -27.10
N ASP A 488 23.24 18.13 -26.97
CA ASP A 488 22.98 18.85 -25.74
C ASP A 488 21.48 18.97 -25.46
N PRO A 489 20.83 17.90 -25.03
CA PRO A 489 19.40 17.89 -24.71
C PRO A 489 19.13 18.60 -23.39
N VAL A 490 17.98 19.26 -23.30
CA VAL A 490 17.45 19.77 -22.03
C VAL A 490 17.14 18.61 -21.11
N TYR A 491 17.54 18.75 -19.86
CA TYR A 491 17.28 17.79 -18.77
C TYR A 491 16.81 18.54 -17.54
N LEU A 492 15.68 18.12 -16.93
CA LEU A 492 15.11 18.77 -15.78
C LEU A 492 15.75 18.24 -14.47
N GLU A 493 16.11 19.16 -13.60
CA GLU A 493 16.66 18.86 -12.27
C GLU A 493 15.64 19.18 -11.17
N ARG A 494 15.91 18.68 -9.97
CA ARG A 494 15.07 18.97 -8.81
C ARG A 494 15.39 20.37 -8.24
N ASP A 495 14.37 21.01 -7.67
CA ASP A 495 14.53 22.27 -6.91
C ASP A 495 13.63 22.24 -5.67
N TYR A 496 14.23 22.17 -4.49
CA TYR A 496 13.57 22.15 -3.18
C TYR A 496 14.15 23.20 -2.22
N ALA A 497 14.69 24.30 -2.74
CA ALA A 497 15.35 25.32 -1.91
C ALA A 497 14.42 25.92 -0.83
N ILE A 498 13.11 26.00 -1.08
CA ILE A 498 12.14 26.46 -0.08
C ILE A 498 12.04 25.45 1.06
N ASP A 499 11.87 24.18 0.75
CA ASP A 499 11.73 23.12 1.74
C ASP A 499 13.01 22.96 2.58
N ASP A 500 14.20 23.14 1.97
CA ASP A 500 15.47 23.12 2.69
C ASP A 500 15.52 24.25 3.74
N VAL A 501 15.10 25.49 3.40
CA VAL A 501 15.02 26.60 4.35
C VAL A 501 13.98 26.36 5.46
N LEU A 502 12.82 25.79 5.12
CA LEU A 502 11.80 25.44 6.11
C LEU A 502 12.30 24.36 7.06
N LEU A 503 13.00 23.36 6.54
CA LEU A 503 13.59 22.28 7.34
C LEU A 503 14.63 22.81 8.33
N ASP A 504 15.49 23.72 7.90
CA ASP A 504 16.48 24.34 8.78
C ASP A 504 15.81 25.05 9.97
N GLN A 505 14.71 25.77 9.75
CA GLN A 505 13.94 26.42 10.82
C GLN A 505 13.29 25.41 11.77
N VAL A 506 12.70 24.35 11.22
CA VAL A 506 12.09 23.28 12.01
C VAL A 506 13.15 22.56 12.85
N ARG A 507 14.29 22.22 12.26
CA ARG A 507 15.39 21.54 12.95
C ARG A 507 15.95 22.37 14.09
N ALA A 508 16.24 23.66 13.85
CA ALA A 508 16.74 24.57 14.87
C ALA A 508 15.75 24.68 16.05
N ALA A 509 14.48 24.90 15.79
CA ALA A 509 13.50 25.11 16.87
C ALA A 509 13.18 23.81 17.62
N LEU A 510 12.80 22.74 16.92
CA LEU A 510 12.28 21.53 17.56
C LEU A 510 13.40 20.62 18.09
N ILE A 511 14.48 20.44 17.32
CA ILE A 511 15.55 19.50 17.67
C ILE A 511 16.64 20.17 18.52
N ASP A 512 17.16 21.32 18.07
CA ASP A 512 18.33 21.95 18.74
C ASP A 512 17.90 22.73 19.99
N GLU A 513 16.76 23.44 19.97
CA GLU A 513 16.23 24.24 21.08
C GLU A 513 15.17 23.48 21.92
N GLY A 514 14.61 22.36 21.44
CA GLY A 514 13.60 21.58 22.15
C GLY A 514 12.26 22.31 22.34
N ALA A 515 11.88 23.14 21.38
CA ALA A 515 10.61 23.86 21.42
C ALA A 515 9.43 22.89 21.26
N THR A 516 8.27 23.26 21.81
CA THR A 516 7.03 22.46 21.67
C THR A 516 6.35 22.64 20.32
N ALA A 517 6.58 23.75 19.65
CA ALA A 517 6.05 24.06 18.32
C ALA A 517 6.93 25.10 17.60
N VAL A 518 6.82 25.16 16.31
CA VAL A 518 7.48 26.13 15.44
C VAL A 518 6.53 26.71 14.41
N ALA A 519 6.52 28.03 14.29
CA ALA A 519 5.92 28.71 13.15
C ALA A 519 7.05 29.23 12.26
N THR A 520 7.09 28.75 11.03
CA THR A 520 8.10 29.18 10.06
C THR A 520 7.83 30.59 9.56
N THR A 521 8.85 31.22 8.97
CA THR A 521 8.64 32.52 8.30
C THR A 521 7.66 32.37 7.14
N GLU A 522 6.76 33.36 7.00
CA GLU A 522 5.80 33.35 5.89
C GLU A 522 6.50 33.44 4.53
N VAL A 523 6.08 32.61 3.59
CA VAL A 523 6.64 32.54 2.23
C VAL A 523 5.59 32.95 1.20
N CYS A 524 5.93 33.94 0.38
CA CYS A 524 5.11 34.29 -0.79
C CYS A 524 5.48 33.37 -1.97
N LEU A 525 4.50 32.58 -2.45
CA LEU A 525 4.69 31.59 -3.49
C LEU A 525 4.23 32.10 -4.85
N GLY A 526 4.97 31.73 -5.88
CA GLY A 526 4.55 31.84 -7.26
C GLY A 526 4.31 30.47 -7.89
N ASN A 527 3.70 30.44 -9.05
CA ASN A 527 3.37 29.19 -9.77
C ASN A 527 4.58 28.31 -10.13
N ARG A 528 5.80 28.85 -10.03
CA ARG A 528 7.04 28.08 -10.22
C ARG A 528 7.48 27.30 -8.99
N ASN A 529 6.97 27.65 -7.81
CA ASN A 529 7.32 26.98 -6.56
C ASN A 529 6.46 25.70 -6.43
N LYS A 530 7.02 24.59 -6.89
CA LYS A 530 6.37 23.28 -6.94
C LYS A 530 6.66 22.49 -5.68
N SER A 531 5.75 21.59 -5.32
CA SER A 531 5.91 20.55 -4.29
C SER A 531 6.37 21.09 -2.92
N VAL A 532 5.99 22.35 -2.62
CA VAL A 532 6.35 22.99 -1.34
C VAL A 532 5.72 22.22 -0.18
N GLY A 533 6.52 21.87 0.81
CA GLY A 533 6.14 21.03 1.96
C GLY A 533 6.38 19.53 1.75
N ALA A 534 6.65 19.09 0.51
CA ALA A 534 6.80 17.66 0.20
C ALA A 534 8.10 17.07 0.77
N GLN A 535 9.22 17.70 0.51
CA GLN A 535 10.51 17.25 1.04
C GLN A 535 10.57 17.46 2.55
N LEU A 536 10.02 18.58 3.04
CA LEU A 536 9.92 18.86 4.47
C LEU A 536 9.22 17.71 5.22
N ALA A 537 8.08 17.21 4.69
CA ALA A 537 7.34 16.11 5.31
C ALA A 537 8.16 14.82 5.40
N VAL A 538 8.83 14.45 4.31
CA VAL A 538 9.66 13.24 4.25
C VAL A 538 10.88 13.37 5.15
N ASP A 539 11.52 14.53 5.20
CA ASP A 539 12.71 14.76 6.02
C ASP A 539 12.36 14.79 7.51
N ILE A 540 11.24 15.39 7.92
CA ILE A 540 10.74 15.31 9.31
C ILE A 540 10.54 13.85 9.71
N GLU A 541 9.86 13.07 8.92
CA GLU A 541 9.64 11.65 9.21
C GLU A 541 10.96 10.88 9.33
N ARG A 542 11.91 11.14 8.43
CA ARG A 542 13.25 10.52 8.46
C ARG A 542 14.03 10.90 9.72
N ILE A 543 14.04 12.17 10.09
CA ILE A 543 14.70 12.65 11.29
C ILE A 543 14.14 11.94 12.52
N LEU A 544 12.83 11.94 12.69
CA LEU A 544 12.18 11.39 13.88
C LEU A 544 12.42 9.90 14.06
N ASN A 545 12.34 9.13 12.98
CA ASN A 545 12.33 7.67 13.07
C ASN A 545 13.68 7.00 12.77
N HIS A 546 14.62 7.71 12.11
CA HIS A 546 15.83 7.08 11.60
C HIS A 546 17.11 7.84 11.91
N GLU A 547 17.05 9.15 12.23
CA GLU A 547 18.25 9.93 12.56
C GLU A 547 18.40 10.17 14.07
N LEU A 548 17.29 10.40 14.79
CA LEU A 548 17.32 10.63 16.22
C LEU A 548 17.44 9.31 16.99
N ASP A 549 18.39 9.25 17.92
CA ASP A 549 18.42 8.16 18.89
C ASP A 549 17.21 8.22 19.85
N GLU A 550 16.95 7.11 20.54
CA GLU A 550 15.80 6.97 21.43
C GLU A 550 15.81 7.96 22.60
N GLN A 551 16.98 8.22 23.16
CA GLN A 551 17.12 9.13 24.31
C GLN A 551 16.85 10.58 23.90
N THR A 552 17.40 11.01 22.77
CA THR A 552 17.16 12.35 22.20
C THR A 552 15.69 12.52 21.84
N ALA A 553 15.09 11.56 21.15
CA ALA A 553 13.67 11.64 20.76
C ALA A 553 12.74 11.69 21.98
N ALA A 554 12.99 10.89 23.01
CA ALA A 554 12.19 10.89 24.25
C ALA A 554 12.31 12.19 25.07
N ALA A 555 13.38 12.96 24.86
CA ALA A 555 13.58 14.23 25.51
C ALA A 555 12.83 15.40 24.82
N LEU A 556 12.39 15.22 23.58
CA LEU A 556 11.70 16.26 22.81
C LEU A 556 10.21 16.31 23.15
N PRO A 557 9.69 17.46 23.67
CA PRO A 557 8.33 17.55 24.15
C PRO A 557 7.25 17.47 23.05
N SER A 558 7.65 17.72 21.81
CA SER A 558 6.76 17.69 20.63
C SER A 558 6.69 16.31 19.95
N VAL A 559 7.52 15.35 20.39
CA VAL A 559 7.62 14.02 19.78
C VAL A 559 6.83 13.01 20.60
N HIS A 560 5.93 12.29 19.94
CA HIS A 560 5.16 11.21 20.51
C HIS A 560 5.53 9.89 19.80
N THR A 561 5.35 8.78 20.51
CA THR A 561 5.55 7.44 19.95
C THR A 561 4.20 6.72 19.97
N ASP A 562 3.77 6.21 18.83
CA ASP A 562 2.54 5.42 18.75
C ASP A 562 2.73 3.98 19.28
N ASP A 563 1.64 3.21 19.33
CA ASP A 563 1.63 1.81 19.80
C ASP A 563 2.46 0.86 18.91
N ARG A 564 2.89 1.33 17.75
CA ARG A 564 3.74 0.59 16.80
C ARG A 564 5.20 1.02 16.85
N GLY A 565 5.55 1.89 17.78
CA GLY A 565 6.90 2.41 17.93
C GLY A 565 7.28 3.51 16.92
N ARG A 566 6.36 3.97 16.06
CA ARG A 566 6.61 5.10 15.17
C ARG A 566 6.58 6.40 15.96
N ARG A 567 7.58 7.23 15.75
CA ARG A 567 7.64 8.59 16.30
C ARG A 567 6.98 9.57 15.34
N HIS A 568 6.16 10.45 15.88
CA HIS A 568 5.47 11.49 15.13
C HIS A 568 5.38 12.77 15.95
N LEU A 569 5.13 13.90 15.30
CA LEU A 569 4.93 15.18 15.97
C LEU A 569 3.49 15.29 16.50
N ALA A 570 3.32 15.98 17.62
CA ALA A 570 2.01 16.40 18.10
C ALA A 570 1.28 17.23 17.02
N PRO A 571 -0.07 17.25 17.00
CA PRO A 571 -0.80 18.07 16.05
C PRO A 571 -0.34 19.54 16.06
N ASP A 572 -0.28 20.14 14.87
CA ASP A 572 0.05 21.55 14.64
C ASP A 572 1.42 22.02 15.20
N THR A 573 2.34 21.07 15.44
CA THR A 573 3.69 21.36 15.92
C THR A 573 4.49 22.21 14.93
N VAL A 574 4.36 21.93 13.61
CA VAL A 574 5.04 22.67 12.55
C VAL A 574 4.01 23.44 11.75
N THR A 575 3.96 24.76 11.96
CA THR A 575 3.08 25.65 11.21
C THR A 575 3.85 26.34 10.08
N VAL A 576 3.39 26.10 8.84
CA VAL A 576 3.93 26.74 7.64
C VAL A 576 2.87 27.66 7.05
N SER A 577 3.14 28.96 7.02
CA SER A 577 2.28 29.97 6.43
C SER A 577 2.78 30.41 5.06
N THR A 578 1.91 30.36 4.06
CA THR A 578 2.26 30.75 2.69
C THR A 578 1.16 31.62 2.07
N THR A 579 1.54 32.47 1.11
CA THR A 579 0.62 33.37 0.40
C THR A 579 0.88 33.36 -1.10
N GLY A 580 -0.05 33.84 -1.90
CA GLY A 580 0.11 34.03 -3.34
C GLY A 580 -0.51 32.94 -4.20
N SER A 581 0.23 32.41 -5.18
CA SER A 581 -0.26 31.37 -6.10
C SER A 581 0.73 30.22 -6.13
N ALA A 582 0.49 29.22 -5.29
CA ALA A 582 1.36 28.06 -5.19
C ALA A 582 1.36 27.22 -6.50
N GLY A 583 2.50 26.63 -6.81
CA GLY A 583 2.65 25.73 -7.98
C GLY A 583 1.99 24.36 -7.75
N LEU A 584 2.36 23.42 -8.60
CA LEU A 584 1.86 22.04 -8.57
C LEU A 584 2.28 21.32 -7.26
N SER A 585 1.44 20.40 -6.77
CA SER A 585 1.72 19.49 -5.66
C SER A 585 2.05 20.18 -4.32
N TYR A 586 1.41 21.33 -4.05
CA TYR A 586 1.53 21.98 -2.73
C TYR A 586 1.10 21.01 -1.63
N ALA A 587 1.88 20.92 -0.55
CA ALA A 587 1.66 20.04 0.60
C ALA A 587 1.58 18.53 0.23
N ALA A 588 2.19 18.10 -0.89
CA ALA A 588 2.31 16.67 -1.18
C ALA A 588 3.06 15.98 -0.04
N PHE A 589 2.67 14.74 0.28
CA PHE A 589 3.21 13.92 1.38
C PHE A 589 3.08 14.53 2.79
N CYS A 590 2.32 15.62 2.97
CA CYS A 590 2.10 16.20 4.29
C CYS A 590 1.82 15.12 5.33
N ASN A 591 2.41 15.25 6.53
CA ASN A 591 2.45 14.22 7.55
C ASN A 591 2.04 14.76 8.94
N ASP A 592 1.97 13.88 9.92
CA ASP A 592 1.54 14.20 11.27
C ASP A 592 2.35 15.36 11.89
N GLY A 593 1.65 16.22 12.61
CA GLY A 593 2.21 17.39 13.26
C GLY A 593 2.41 18.62 12.36
N MET A 594 2.19 18.49 11.05
CA MET A 594 2.29 19.60 10.11
C MET A 594 0.96 20.33 9.94
N TYR A 595 0.98 21.65 9.99
CA TYR A 595 -0.13 22.53 9.66
C TYR A 595 0.30 23.53 8.58
N LEU A 596 -0.15 23.32 7.35
CA LEU A 596 0.17 24.19 6.23
C LEU A 596 -1.03 25.08 5.89
N ARG A 597 -0.88 26.38 6.06
CA ARG A 597 -1.91 27.37 5.69
C ARG A 597 -1.46 28.18 4.49
N HIS A 598 -2.24 28.11 3.42
CA HIS A 598 -2.04 28.93 2.23
C HIS A 598 -3.18 29.94 2.09
N THR A 599 -2.83 31.23 1.94
CA THR A 599 -3.81 32.28 1.62
C THR A 599 -3.63 32.69 0.15
N GLY A 600 -4.50 32.23 -0.70
CA GLY A 600 -4.37 32.40 -2.14
C GLY A 600 -4.90 31.22 -2.94
N THR A 601 -4.24 30.95 -4.07
CA THR A 601 -4.61 29.84 -4.96
C THR A 601 -3.49 28.82 -5.05
N CYS A 602 -3.83 27.56 -5.20
CA CYS A 602 -2.88 26.48 -5.48
C CYS A 602 -3.21 25.84 -6.83
N ASN A 603 -2.17 25.44 -7.54
CA ASN A 603 -2.31 24.66 -8.76
C ASN A 603 -2.71 23.22 -8.44
N ASP A 604 -2.62 22.31 -9.41
CA ASP A 604 -3.05 20.90 -9.29
C ASP A 604 -2.27 20.11 -8.21
N GLY A 605 -2.91 19.08 -7.63
CA GLY A 605 -2.29 18.09 -6.78
C GLY A 605 -2.04 18.51 -5.33
N VAL A 606 -2.81 19.43 -4.80
CA VAL A 606 -2.73 19.83 -3.38
C VAL A 606 -2.92 18.61 -2.47
N GLY A 607 -2.03 18.41 -1.50
CA GLY A 607 -2.12 17.31 -0.54
C GLY A 607 -2.00 15.91 -1.17
N LYS A 608 -1.42 15.78 -2.36
CA LYS A 608 -1.21 14.49 -3.02
C LYS A 608 -0.39 13.55 -2.14
N SER A 609 -0.90 12.34 -1.91
CA SER A 609 -0.28 11.32 -1.05
C SER A 609 0.01 11.78 0.38
N MET A 610 -0.71 12.77 0.90
CA MET A 610 -0.59 13.13 2.31
C MET A 610 -1.02 11.99 3.22
N SER A 611 -0.42 11.89 4.38
CA SER A 611 -0.64 10.81 5.35
C SER A 611 -1.06 11.30 6.74
N GLY A 612 -0.97 12.59 6.98
CA GLY A 612 -1.31 13.23 8.24
C GLY A 612 -1.33 14.75 8.10
N GLY A 613 -1.39 15.42 9.22
CA GLY A 613 -1.37 16.88 9.28
C GLY A 613 -2.64 17.55 8.78
N THR A 614 -2.57 18.86 8.67
CA THR A 614 -3.68 19.70 8.22
C THR A 614 -3.23 20.67 7.13
N VAL A 615 -3.98 20.73 6.05
CA VAL A 615 -3.76 21.69 4.97
C VAL A 615 -5.00 22.59 4.87
N VAL A 616 -4.79 23.89 4.89
CA VAL A 616 -5.85 24.91 4.78
C VAL A 616 -5.56 25.81 3.60
N VAL A 617 -6.50 25.94 2.69
CA VAL A 617 -6.44 26.91 1.59
C VAL A 617 -7.57 27.91 1.76
N ALA A 618 -7.20 29.14 2.07
CA ALA A 618 -8.15 30.22 2.36
C ALA A 618 -8.11 31.30 1.29
N SER A 619 -9.25 31.96 1.08
CA SER A 619 -9.38 33.05 0.13
C SER A 619 -8.57 34.30 0.58
N PRO A 620 -7.88 34.97 -0.33
CA PRO A 620 -7.20 36.23 0.00
C PRO A 620 -8.23 37.35 0.15
N GLY A 621 -8.66 37.65 1.34
CA GLY A 621 -9.60 38.76 1.56
C GLY A 621 -10.68 38.52 2.59
N GLY A 622 -10.61 37.43 3.30
CA GLY A 622 -11.47 37.13 4.46
C GLY A 622 -12.95 37.33 4.25
N GLY A 623 -13.65 36.29 3.81
CA GLY A 623 -15.08 36.18 4.06
C GLY A 623 -15.98 37.07 3.23
N SER A 624 -15.78 37.19 1.94
CA SER A 624 -16.87 37.63 1.07
C SER A 624 -17.36 36.46 0.22
N PRO A 625 -18.49 35.87 0.54
CA PRO A 625 -19.07 34.86 -0.33
C PRO A 625 -19.86 35.60 -1.44
N ALA A 626 -19.30 35.75 -2.59
CA ALA A 626 -20.13 35.49 -3.73
C ALA A 626 -20.46 34.00 -3.66
N VAL A 627 -21.66 33.64 -3.31
CA VAL A 627 -22.19 32.27 -3.37
C VAL A 627 -21.97 31.78 -4.80
N GLY A 628 -21.05 30.88 -5.00
CA GLY A 628 -20.62 30.37 -6.30
C GLY A 628 -19.24 30.89 -6.70
N GLY A 629 -18.29 30.22 -6.33
CA GLY A 629 -17.19 29.69 -6.94
C GLY A 629 -15.97 30.51 -7.31
N ASN A 630 -15.11 30.81 -6.37
CA ASN A 630 -13.69 30.91 -6.72
C ASN A 630 -13.07 29.53 -6.64
N VAL A 631 -12.51 29.04 -7.76
CA VAL A 631 -11.67 27.83 -7.76
C VAL A 631 -10.35 28.22 -7.11
N LEU A 632 -10.10 27.72 -5.91
CA LEU A 632 -8.89 28.01 -5.14
C LEU A 632 -7.81 26.94 -5.33
N ILE A 633 -8.19 25.72 -5.64
CA ILE A 633 -7.24 24.65 -5.89
C ILE A 633 -7.54 23.94 -7.20
N GLY A 634 -6.49 23.49 -7.87
CA GLY A 634 -6.60 22.79 -9.16
C GLY A 634 -7.10 21.34 -9.05
N ASN A 635 -6.76 20.55 -10.05
CA ASN A 635 -7.23 19.17 -10.23
C ASN A 635 -6.54 18.17 -9.27
N PHE A 636 -7.12 16.98 -9.12
CA PHE A 636 -6.62 15.81 -8.40
C PHE A 636 -6.01 16.11 -7.01
N ALA A 637 -6.50 17.11 -6.31
CA ALA A 637 -6.13 17.32 -4.91
C ALA A 637 -6.47 16.05 -4.07
N LEU A 638 -5.65 15.73 -3.08
CA LEU A 638 -5.71 14.52 -2.25
C LEU A 638 -5.56 13.19 -3.03
N PHE A 639 -5.03 13.20 -4.24
CA PHE A 639 -4.81 11.96 -4.98
C PHE A 639 -3.96 10.98 -4.15
N GLY A 640 -4.54 9.83 -3.80
CA GLY A 640 -3.88 8.78 -3.04
C GLY A 640 -3.53 9.15 -1.59
N ALA A 641 -4.16 10.16 -1.02
CA ALA A 641 -3.98 10.52 0.38
C ALA A 641 -4.42 9.38 1.30
N THR A 642 -3.62 9.08 2.33
CA THR A 642 -3.85 7.99 3.29
C THR A 642 -4.30 8.49 4.67
N GLY A 643 -4.22 9.78 4.92
CA GLY A 643 -4.60 10.42 6.18
C GLY A 643 -4.54 11.94 6.09
N GLY A 644 -4.75 12.60 7.21
CA GLY A 644 -4.71 14.06 7.30
C GLY A 644 -6.01 14.75 6.93
N ARG A 645 -5.97 16.09 6.88
CA ARG A 645 -7.15 16.94 6.67
C ARG A 645 -6.87 18.03 5.64
N LEU A 646 -7.85 18.28 4.80
CA LEU A 646 -7.81 19.40 3.84
C LEU A 646 -9.09 20.24 3.96
N PHE A 647 -8.93 21.54 4.19
CA PHE A 647 -10.01 22.50 4.23
C PHE A 647 -9.80 23.57 3.16
N VAL A 648 -10.77 23.73 2.26
CA VAL A 648 -10.69 24.68 1.15
C VAL A 648 -11.87 25.62 1.19
N GLU A 649 -11.61 26.92 1.41
CA GLU A 649 -12.64 28.00 1.37
C GLU A 649 -12.95 28.38 -0.08
N GLY A 650 -13.40 27.41 -0.88
CA GLY A 650 -13.72 27.62 -2.30
C GLY A 650 -13.84 26.29 -3.03
N GLU A 651 -13.87 26.38 -4.36
CA GLU A 651 -14.01 25.23 -5.23
C GLU A 651 -12.67 24.55 -5.54
N ALA A 652 -12.74 23.26 -5.79
CA ALA A 652 -11.67 22.43 -6.30
C ALA A 652 -11.92 22.04 -7.76
N GLY A 653 -10.84 21.81 -8.51
CA GLY A 653 -10.90 21.29 -9.87
C GLY A 653 -11.38 19.85 -9.97
N ASP A 654 -11.11 19.23 -11.12
CA ASP A 654 -11.52 17.85 -11.42
C ASP A 654 -10.77 16.82 -10.59
N ARG A 655 -11.38 15.65 -10.36
CA ARG A 655 -10.77 14.50 -9.66
C ARG A 655 -10.35 14.79 -8.23
N PHE A 656 -11.05 15.70 -7.55
CA PHE A 656 -10.82 15.93 -6.13
C PHE A 656 -10.99 14.64 -5.34
N ALA A 657 -10.06 14.33 -4.42
CA ALA A 657 -10.04 13.10 -3.60
C ALA A 657 -10.06 11.78 -4.39
N VAL A 658 -9.62 11.81 -5.67
CA VAL A 658 -9.44 10.58 -6.45
C VAL A 658 -8.49 9.65 -5.70
N ARG A 659 -8.87 8.37 -5.54
CA ARG A 659 -8.05 7.39 -4.82
C ARG A 659 -7.74 7.79 -3.37
N ASN A 660 -8.51 8.66 -2.75
CA ASN A 660 -8.36 8.94 -1.33
C ASN A 660 -8.56 7.65 -0.52
N SER A 661 -7.61 7.35 0.36
CA SER A 661 -7.57 6.12 1.17
C SER A 661 -7.69 6.41 2.68
N GLY A 662 -7.88 7.68 3.09
CA GLY A 662 -7.96 7.98 4.52
C GLY A 662 -8.09 9.44 4.92
N ALA A 663 -7.82 10.39 4.01
CA ALA A 663 -7.91 11.80 4.33
C ALA A 663 -9.37 12.27 4.50
N THR A 664 -9.55 13.26 5.38
CA THR A 664 -10.79 13.99 5.57
C THR A 664 -10.71 15.34 4.88
N ALA A 665 -11.73 15.71 4.12
CA ALA A 665 -11.72 16.99 3.43
C ALA A 665 -13.07 17.69 3.45
N VAL A 666 -13.03 19.03 3.49
CA VAL A 666 -14.20 19.89 3.26
C VAL A 666 -13.87 20.90 2.17
N VAL A 667 -14.77 21.01 1.20
CA VAL A 667 -14.63 21.88 0.04
C VAL A 667 -15.96 22.51 -0.33
N GLU A 668 -15.93 23.67 -0.97
CA GLU A 668 -17.15 24.43 -1.29
C GLU A 668 -17.62 24.28 -2.75
N GLY A 669 -17.10 23.26 -3.44
CA GLY A 669 -17.48 22.87 -4.80
C GLY A 669 -16.44 21.93 -5.43
N LEU A 670 -16.92 21.06 -6.31
CA LEU A 670 -16.11 20.05 -7.00
C LEU A 670 -16.28 20.13 -8.51
N GLY A 671 -15.18 19.90 -9.23
CA GLY A 671 -15.21 19.59 -10.66
C GLY A 671 -15.73 18.18 -10.97
N GLU A 672 -15.37 17.67 -12.14
CA GLU A 672 -15.76 16.33 -12.59
C GLU A 672 -14.97 15.23 -11.84
N PHE A 673 -15.58 14.04 -11.72
CA PHE A 673 -14.95 12.81 -11.17
C PHE A 673 -14.46 12.94 -9.72
N GLY A 674 -15.11 13.77 -8.90
CA GLY A 674 -14.81 13.86 -7.47
C GLY A 674 -14.97 12.51 -6.76
N CYS A 675 -14.09 12.17 -5.84
CA CYS A 675 -14.06 10.91 -5.07
C CYS A 675 -14.00 9.62 -5.91
N GLU A 676 -13.55 9.71 -7.18
CA GLU A 676 -13.42 8.56 -8.07
C GLU A 676 -12.43 7.54 -7.47
N TYR A 677 -12.81 6.25 -7.43
CA TYR A 677 -12.03 5.16 -6.85
C TYR A 677 -11.57 5.38 -5.40
N MET A 678 -12.25 6.19 -4.65
CA MET A 678 -11.96 6.38 -3.21
C MET A 678 -12.11 5.05 -2.46
N THR A 679 -11.18 4.74 -1.58
CA THR A 679 -11.14 3.47 -0.84
C THR A 679 -11.35 3.64 0.66
N ASN A 680 -11.18 4.86 1.19
CA ASN A 680 -11.42 5.20 2.59
C ASN A 680 -11.38 6.74 2.77
N GLY A 681 -11.64 7.21 4.00
CA GLY A 681 -11.66 8.63 4.32
C GLY A 681 -13.06 9.25 4.16
N ALA A 682 -13.14 10.57 4.18
CA ALA A 682 -14.42 11.27 4.05
C ALA A 682 -14.25 12.62 3.36
N VAL A 683 -15.20 12.94 2.52
CA VAL A 683 -15.27 14.24 1.82
C VAL A 683 -16.64 14.88 2.08
N LEU A 684 -16.64 16.12 2.51
CA LEU A 684 -17.84 16.95 2.60
C LEU A 684 -17.77 18.05 1.52
N ASN A 685 -18.66 17.98 0.55
CA ASN A 685 -18.82 19.01 -0.45
C ASN A 685 -20.01 19.91 -0.12
N LEU A 686 -19.78 21.21 0.00
CA LEU A 686 -20.80 22.20 0.34
C LEU A 686 -21.38 22.93 -0.88
N GLY A 687 -20.84 22.64 -2.07
CA GLY A 687 -21.23 23.35 -3.30
C GLY A 687 -21.58 22.43 -4.47
N GLY A 688 -21.44 22.97 -5.68
CA GLY A 688 -21.69 22.24 -6.91
C GLY A 688 -20.75 21.04 -7.13
N TYR A 689 -21.11 20.19 -8.08
CA TYR A 689 -20.28 19.02 -8.47
C TYR A 689 -20.49 18.67 -9.95
N GLY A 690 -19.44 18.12 -10.56
CA GLY A 690 -19.45 17.67 -11.95
C GLY A 690 -19.97 16.23 -12.12
N LYS A 691 -19.88 15.70 -13.34
CA LYS A 691 -20.24 14.31 -13.65
C LYS A 691 -19.26 13.31 -13.02
N GLY A 692 -19.66 12.04 -12.91
CA GLY A 692 -18.82 10.94 -12.46
C GLY A 692 -18.46 10.98 -10.97
N LEU A 693 -19.22 11.70 -10.16
CA LEU A 693 -19.02 11.79 -8.72
C LEU A 693 -19.09 10.40 -8.08
N ALA A 694 -18.11 10.06 -7.24
CA ALA A 694 -17.96 8.79 -6.52
C ALA A 694 -17.91 7.53 -7.43
N ASN A 695 -17.55 7.67 -8.71
CA ASN A 695 -17.44 6.54 -9.62
C ASN A 695 -16.37 5.56 -9.18
N GLY A 696 -16.69 4.25 -9.14
CA GLY A 696 -15.76 3.20 -8.71
C GLY A 696 -15.34 3.27 -7.23
N MET A 697 -16.02 4.06 -6.41
CA MET A 697 -15.75 4.16 -4.97
C MET A 697 -15.97 2.80 -4.30
N SER A 698 -15.01 2.35 -3.49
CA SER A 698 -15.02 1.05 -2.81
C SER A 698 -14.89 1.14 -1.29
N GLY A 699 -14.70 2.33 -0.74
CA GLY A 699 -14.63 2.59 0.70
C GLY A 699 -14.72 4.09 1.00
N GLY A 700 -14.92 4.44 2.26
CA GLY A 700 -15.07 5.83 2.69
C GLY A 700 -16.48 6.41 2.47
N PHE A 701 -16.64 7.70 2.72
CA PHE A 701 -17.90 8.43 2.58
C PHE A 701 -17.72 9.74 1.83
N LEU A 702 -18.71 10.02 0.98
CA LEU A 702 -18.93 11.34 0.43
C LEU A 702 -20.20 11.93 1.06
N TYR A 703 -20.11 13.15 1.56
CA TYR A 703 -21.23 13.95 2.01
C TYR A 703 -21.44 15.12 1.04
N GLN A 704 -22.68 15.30 0.59
CA GLN A 704 -23.03 16.34 -0.35
C GLN A 704 -24.14 17.21 0.22
N TYR A 705 -23.90 18.52 0.31
CA TYR A 705 -24.96 19.48 0.50
C TYR A 705 -25.71 19.69 -0.82
N ASP A 706 -26.95 19.23 -0.88
CA ASP A 706 -27.79 19.17 -2.09
C ASP A 706 -29.18 19.75 -1.87
N PRO A 707 -29.32 21.06 -1.73
CA PRO A 707 -30.63 21.71 -1.53
C PRO A 707 -31.58 21.52 -2.73
N ALA A 708 -31.07 21.13 -3.88
CA ALA A 708 -31.88 20.85 -5.07
C ALA A 708 -32.39 19.40 -5.12
N CYS A 709 -31.92 18.51 -4.22
CA CYS A 709 -32.26 17.08 -4.18
C CYS A 709 -32.05 16.37 -5.52
N THR A 710 -30.90 16.61 -6.15
CA THR A 710 -30.54 16.07 -7.48
C THR A 710 -29.48 14.98 -7.44
N LEU A 711 -28.93 14.68 -6.27
CA LEU A 711 -27.78 13.77 -6.14
C LEU A 711 -28.09 12.36 -6.66
N ASP A 712 -29.24 11.80 -6.30
CA ASP A 712 -29.64 10.44 -6.72
C ASP A 712 -29.68 10.27 -8.25
N ASP A 713 -30.08 11.33 -8.96
CA ASP A 713 -30.19 11.32 -10.43
C ASP A 713 -28.83 11.51 -11.14
N ARG A 714 -27.82 12.02 -10.45
CA ARG A 714 -26.56 12.46 -11.03
C ARG A 714 -25.35 11.62 -10.61
N ILE A 715 -25.45 10.90 -9.51
CA ILE A 715 -24.38 10.05 -9.00
C ILE A 715 -24.43 8.66 -9.65
N SER A 716 -23.30 7.94 -9.70
CA SER A 716 -23.24 6.59 -10.25
C SER A 716 -23.91 5.57 -9.31
N SER A 717 -25.16 5.20 -9.57
CA SER A 717 -25.90 4.19 -8.79
C SER A 717 -25.26 2.80 -8.82
N ASP A 718 -24.40 2.52 -9.79
CA ASP A 718 -23.66 1.25 -9.87
C ASP A 718 -22.53 1.18 -8.84
N SER A 719 -21.99 2.33 -8.45
CA SER A 719 -20.85 2.41 -7.52
C SER A 719 -21.28 2.65 -6.08
N VAL A 720 -22.34 3.43 -5.84
CA VAL A 720 -22.71 3.91 -4.50
C VAL A 720 -24.19 3.77 -4.20
N ILE A 721 -24.50 3.86 -2.90
CA ILE A 721 -25.84 4.01 -2.35
C ILE A 721 -25.91 5.38 -1.71
N VAL A 722 -27.00 6.09 -1.91
CA VAL A 722 -27.25 7.42 -1.33
C VAL A 722 -28.25 7.32 -0.18
N GLY A 723 -28.01 8.05 0.90
CA GLY A 723 -28.92 8.19 2.03
C GLY A 723 -28.87 9.59 2.60
N ALA A 724 -29.89 9.96 3.38
CA ALA A 724 -29.94 11.24 4.06
C ALA A 724 -29.35 11.14 5.47
N ILE A 725 -28.58 12.12 5.89
CA ILE A 725 -28.01 12.14 7.27
C ILE A 725 -29.09 12.34 8.37
N THR A 726 -30.31 12.60 7.97
CA THR A 726 -31.50 12.78 8.86
C THR A 726 -32.52 11.66 8.71
N GLY A 727 -32.16 10.55 8.06
CA GLY A 727 -33.06 9.41 7.82
C GLY A 727 -33.57 8.82 9.15
N VAL A 728 -34.87 8.80 9.35
CA VAL A 728 -35.49 8.34 10.61
C VAL A 728 -35.35 6.83 10.79
N ASP A 729 -35.41 6.11 9.70
CA ASP A 729 -35.31 4.64 9.65
C ASP A 729 -33.89 4.14 9.33
N ASP A 730 -32.93 5.04 9.14
CA ASP A 730 -31.53 4.70 8.85
C ASP A 730 -30.72 4.66 10.14
N PRO A 731 -30.28 3.49 10.58
CA PRO A 731 -29.48 3.33 11.80
C PRO A 731 -28.12 4.03 11.74
N LEU A 732 -27.66 4.38 10.54
CA LEU A 732 -26.38 5.04 10.30
C LEU A 732 -26.51 6.57 10.31
N ALA A 733 -27.72 7.11 10.13
CA ALA A 733 -27.96 8.54 10.08
C ALA A 733 -27.37 9.32 11.27
N PRO A 734 -27.46 8.87 12.52
CA PRO A 734 -26.84 9.57 13.66
C PRO A 734 -25.32 9.70 13.56
N ILE A 735 -24.65 8.69 12.97
CA ILE A 735 -23.20 8.68 12.77
C ILE A 735 -22.82 9.68 11.70
N HIS A 736 -23.52 9.64 10.57
CA HIS A 736 -23.31 10.57 9.46
C HIS A 736 -23.63 12.01 9.86
N HIS A 737 -24.69 12.23 10.61
CA HIS A 737 -25.05 13.53 11.15
C HIS A 737 -23.91 14.12 12.01
N LEU A 738 -23.36 13.33 12.93
CA LEU A 738 -22.25 13.76 13.77
C LEU A 738 -21.00 14.04 12.93
N ALA A 739 -20.67 13.17 11.98
CA ALA A 739 -19.51 13.33 11.12
C ALA A 739 -19.58 14.65 10.32
N VAL A 740 -20.71 14.91 9.66
CA VAL A 740 -20.91 16.13 8.89
C VAL A 740 -20.85 17.38 9.76
N PHE A 741 -21.53 17.36 10.91
CA PHE A 741 -21.51 18.49 11.84
C PHE A 741 -20.08 18.81 12.33
N THR A 742 -19.32 17.78 12.66
CA THR A 742 -17.91 17.94 13.05
C THR A 742 -17.04 18.49 11.93
N MET A 743 -17.16 17.93 10.73
CA MET A 743 -16.40 18.42 9.57
C MET A 743 -16.72 19.87 9.27
N LEU A 744 -17.99 20.25 9.34
CA LEU A 744 -18.42 21.62 9.09
C LEU A 744 -17.87 22.59 10.13
N GLN A 745 -17.86 22.21 11.41
CA GLN A 745 -17.25 23.01 12.48
C GLN A 745 -15.75 23.20 12.24
N MET A 746 -15.03 22.11 11.99
CA MET A 746 -13.60 22.17 11.72
C MET A 746 -13.27 23.04 10.50
N HIS A 747 -14.10 22.99 9.46
CA HIS A 747 -13.92 23.81 8.28
C HIS A 747 -14.14 25.30 8.58
N ALA A 748 -15.20 25.62 9.30
CA ALA A 748 -15.49 27.01 9.70
C ALA A 748 -14.36 27.59 10.59
N GLU A 749 -13.85 26.78 11.53
CA GLU A 749 -12.74 27.18 12.40
C GLU A 749 -11.42 27.36 11.63
N ALA A 750 -11.10 26.45 10.71
CA ALA A 750 -9.85 26.47 9.97
C ALA A 750 -9.80 27.58 8.91
N THR A 751 -10.90 27.83 8.21
CA THR A 751 -10.93 28.75 7.06
C THR A 751 -11.56 30.09 7.36
N GLY A 752 -12.50 30.16 8.31
CA GLY A 752 -13.38 31.30 8.50
C GLY A 752 -14.55 31.35 7.50
N SER A 753 -14.86 30.24 6.83
CA SER A 753 -15.88 30.15 5.78
C SER A 753 -17.24 30.70 6.24
N ALA A 754 -17.72 31.70 5.51
CA ALA A 754 -19.05 32.27 5.72
C ALA A 754 -20.17 31.29 5.35
N LEU A 755 -19.94 30.42 4.36
CA LEU A 755 -20.86 29.36 3.98
C LEU A 755 -21.03 28.35 5.11
N ALA A 756 -19.93 27.82 5.64
CA ALA A 756 -19.96 26.86 6.74
C ALA A 756 -20.59 27.46 7.99
N THR A 757 -20.26 28.71 8.34
CA THR A 757 -20.84 29.43 9.47
C THR A 757 -22.37 29.55 9.31
N ARG A 758 -22.85 29.95 8.15
CA ARG A 758 -24.27 30.02 7.85
C ARG A 758 -24.99 28.69 8.00
N LEU A 759 -24.38 27.61 7.50
CA LEU A 759 -24.95 26.26 7.62
C LEU A 759 -25.02 25.79 9.08
N LEU A 760 -24.01 26.09 9.88
CA LEU A 760 -24.00 25.80 11.32
C LEU A 760 -25.05 26.61 12.09
N GLU A 761 -25.18 27.90 11.81
CA GLU A 761 -26.20 28.75 12.45
C GLU A 761 -27.63 28.31 12.13
N ASN A 762 -27.85 27.72 10.95
CA ASN A 762 -29.16 27.23 10.51
C ASN A 762 -29.25 25.69 10.50
N TRP A 763 -28.42 25.02 11.28
CA TRP A 763 -28.19 23.59 11.22
C TRP A 763 -29.45 22.73 11.21
N GLU A 764 -30.42 23.04 12.05
CA GLU A 764 -31.67 22.29 12.17
C GLU A 764 -32.47 22.26 10.84
N THR A 765 -32.30 23.25 9.98
CA THR A 765 -32.91 23.29 8.67
C THR A 765 -32.00 22.73 7.59
N GLU A 766 -30.76 23.16 7.58
CA GLU A 766 -29.80 22.85 6.50
C GLU A 766 -29.35 21.38 6.48
N ARG A 767 -29.33 20.72 7.62
CA ARG A 767 -28.98 19.29 7.72
C ARG A 767 -29.88 18.37 6.90
N HIS A 768 -31.12 18.79 6.61
CA HIS A 768 -32.05 18.01 5.79
C HIS A 768 -31.69 17.97 4.30
N TYR A 769 -30.83 18.88 3.86
CA TYR A 769 -30.30 18.93 2.50
C TYR A 769 -28.95 18.22 2.34
N ILE A 770 -28.46 17.53 3.36
CA ILE A 770 -27.18 16.82 3.28
C ILE A 770 -27.44 15.35 3.12
N CYS A 771 -26.90 14.80 2.05
CA CYS A 771 -26.90 13.38 1.75
C CYS A 771 -25.52 12.78 1.95
N TYR A 772 -25.47 11.48 2.26
CA TYR A 772 -24.23 10.70 2.20
C TYR A 772 -24.27 9.73 1.03
N ALA A 773 -23.11 9.44 0.44
CA ALA A 773 -22.92 8.37 -0.51
C ALA A 773 -21.95 7.33 0.07
N MET A 774 -22.36 6.06 0.01
CA MET A 774 -21.63 4.91 0.53
C MET A 774 -21.35 3.90 -0.58
N PRO A 775 -20.17 3.26 -0.63
CA PRO A 775 -19.86 2.29 -1.66
C PRO A 775 -20.76 1.06 -1.66
N ARG A 776 -21.34 0.74 -2.80
CA ARG A 776 -22.15 -0.46 -3.01
C ARG A 776 -21.32 -1.75 -2.88
N ALA A 777 -20.03 -1.69 -3.22
CA ALA A 777 -19.11 -2.82 -3.10
C ALA A 777 -19.06 -3.41 -1.68
N LEU A 778 -19.31 -2.60 -0.66
CA LEU A 778 -19.37 -3.05 0.73
C LEU A 778 -20.53 -4.00 1.01
N LEU A 779 -21.62 -3.92 0.25
CA LEU A 779 -22.77 -4.80 0.39
C LEU A 779 -22.57 -6.15 -0.29
N SER A 780 -21.71 -6.23 -1.29
CA SER A 780 -21.47 -7.45 -2.08
C SER A 780 -20.40 -8.37 -1.52
N TYR A 781 -19.69 -7.93 -0.47
CA TYR A 781 -18.63 -8.74 0.11
C TYR A 781 -19.19 -9.97 0.85
N GLN A 782 -18.79 -11.15 0.42
CA GLN A 782 -19.34 -12.41 0.94
C GLN A 782 -18.30 -13.35 1.57
N ASP A 783 -17.00 -13.13 1.34
CA ASP A 783 -15.99 -14.09 1.77
C ASP A 783 -15.02 -13.49 2.80
N SER A 784 -15.29 -13.78 4.06
CA SER A 784 -14.43 -13.41 5.18
C SER A 784 -13.43 -14.51 5.58
N ASP A 785 -13.48 -15.70 4.92
CA ASP A 785 -12.70 -16.87 5.36
C ASP A 785 -11.20 -16.64 5.25
N VAL A 786 -10.76 -16.00 4.17
CA VAL A 786 -9.36 -15.69 3.94
C VAL A 786 -8.87 -14.63 4.92
N LEU A 787 -9.74 -13.70 5.32
CA LEU A 787 -9.38 -12.62 6.23
C LEU A 787 -9.03 -13.12 7.62
N MET A 788 -9.81 -14.05 8.12
CA MET A 788 -9.70 -14.52 9.49
C MET A 788 -8.61 -15.57 9.68
N ALA A 789 -8.18 -16.20 8.60
CA ALA A 789 -7.06 -17.13 8.64
C ALA A 789 -5.72 -16.46 9.00
N THR A 790 -5.67 -15.13 8.90
CA THR A 790 -4.44 -14.35 9.07
C THR A 790 -4.37 -13.55 10.36
N VAL A 791 -5.41 -13.58 11.22
CA VAL A 791 -5.45 -12.76 12.45
C VAL A 791 -5.08 -13.59 13.67
N SER A 792 -4.08 -13.15 14.44
CA SER A 792 -3.73 -13.81 15.70
C SER A 792 -4.79 -13.56 16.78
N PRO A 793 -4.89 -14.46 17.76
CA PRO A 793 -5.76 -14.24 18.92
C PRO A 793 -5.49 -12.94 19.67
N ARG A 794 -4.21 -12.59 19.82
CA ARG A 794 -3.79 -11.37 20.52
C ARG A 794 -4.15 -10.11 19.73
N ASP A 795 -3.84 -10.10 18.42
CA ASP A 795 -4.17 -8.96 17.56
C ASP A 795 -5.67 -8.75 17.45
N LEU A 796 -6.44 -9.84 17.39
CA LEU A 796 -7.90 -9.75 17.41
C LEU A 796 -8.41 -9.13 18.70
N LEU A 797 -7.82 -9.48 19.85
CA LEU A 797 -8.14 -8.89 21.14
C LEU A 797 -7.82 -7.39 21.18
N ASP A 798 -6.64 -7.00 20.73
CA ASP A 798 -6.20 -5.61 20.69
C ASP A 798 -7.03 -4.79 19.70
N GLU A 799 -7.33 -5.36 18.55
CA GLU A 799 -8.15 -4.72 17.54
C GLU A 799 -9.61 -4.54 17.99
N LEU A 800 -10.19 -5.56 18.62
CA LEU A 800 -11.53 -5.48 19.20
C LEU A 800 -11.59 -4.43 20.32
N SER A 801 -10.61 -4.42 21.20
CA SER A 801 -10.53 -3.44 22.28
C SER A 801 -10.40 -2.01 21.74
N SER A 802 -9.54 -1.81 20.74
CA SER A 802 -9.37 -0.51 20.11
C SER A 802 -10.63 -0.03 19.37
N ALA A 803 -11.30 -0.92 18.64
CA ALA A 803 -12.53 -0.57 17.94
C ALA A 803 -13.65 -0.17 18.89
N ILE A 804 -13.79 -0.87 20.01
CA ILE A 804 -14.79 -0.55 21.04
C ILE A 804 -14.43 0.76 21.77
N ALA A 805 -13.14 0.98 22.07
CA ALA A 805 -12.67 2.24 22.64
C ALA A 805 -13.00 3.44 21.75
N VAL A 806 -12.80 3.30 20.43
CA VAL A 806 -13.21 4.30 19.44
C VAL A 806 -14.68 4.65 19.54
N ASP A 807 -15.55 3.64 19.66
CA ASP A 807 -16.99 3.88 19.79
C ASP A 807 -17.34 4.58 21.10
N GLN A 808 -16.67 4.24 22.20
CA GLN A 808 -16.90 4.90 23.47
C GLN A 808 -16.49 6.38 23.46
N VAL A 809 -15.33 6.69 22.88
CA VAL A 809 -14.88 8.08 22.71
C VAL A 809 -15.86 8.88 21.84
N ARG A 810 -16.37 8.31 20.77
CA ARG A 810 -17.40 8.94 19.94
C ARG A 810 -18.67 9.23 20.74
N LYS A 811 -19.15 8.28 21.53
CA LYS A 811 -20.33 8.47 22.42
C LYS A 811 -20.10 9.62 23.39
N LEU A 812 -18.90 9.69 23.98
CA LEU A 812 -18.53 10.78 24.86
C LEU A 812 -18.61 12.13 24.14
N LYS A 813 -18.02 12.25 22.95
CA LYS A 813 -18.08 13.50 22.17
C LYS A 813 -19.51 13.92 21.83
N ILE A 814 -20.38 12.97 21.46
CA ILE A 814 -21.80 13.24 21.24
C ILE A 814 -22.43 13.78 22.51
N ALA A 815 -22.22 13.12 23.63
CA ALA A 815 -22.78 13.52 24.92
C ALA A 815 -22.32 14.91 25.34
N MET A 816 -21.05 15.24 25.15
CA MET A 816 -20.49 16.58 25.41
C MET A 816 -21.16 17.68 24.58
N ARG A 817 -21.48 17.39 23.32
CA ARG A 817 -22.12 18.38 22.43
C ARG A 817 -23.63 18.51 22.64
N THR A 818 -24.31 17.40 22.85
CA THR A 818 -25.77 17.36 22.94
C THR A 818 -26.33 17.51 24.34
N GLY A 819 -25.46 17.46 25.36
CA GLY A 819 -25.86 17.41 26.75
C GLY A 819 -26.60 16.11 27.10
N THR A 820 -26.54 15.08 26.25
CA THR A 820 -27.18 13.78 26.50
C THR A 820 -26.30 12.90 27.38
N PRO A 821 -26.88 12.13 28.32
CA PRO A 821 -26.09 11.27 29.19
C PRO A 821 -25.42 10.13 28.42
N VAL A 822 -24.12 9.90 28.66
CA VAL A 822 -23.37 8.75 28.07
C VAL A 822 -23.85 7.45 28.71
N ALA A 823 -24.19 7.47 29.98
CA ALA A 823 -24.67 6.33 30.73
C ALA A 823 -25.49 6.78 31.92
N GLY A 824 -26.57 6.06 32.26
CA GLY A 824 -27.22 6.10 33.55
C GLY A 824 -28.07 7.29 33.96
N GLY A 825 -28.25 8.33 33.12
CA GLY A 825 -29.32 9.30 33.40
C GLY A 825 -28.96 10.64 33.99
N ALA A 826 -27.74 10.86 34.45
CA ALA A 826 -27.26 12.20 34.71
C ALA A 826 -26.44 12.68 33.54
N VAL A 827 -26.67 13.87 33.03
CA VAL A 827 -25.70 14.56 32.17
C VAL A 827 -24.52 14.85 33.07
N PRO A 828 -23.33 14.25 32.83
CA PRO A 828 -22.18 14.63 33.62
C PRO A 828 -21.97 16.12 33.41
N ASP A 829 -21.76 16.86 34.49
CA ASP A 829 -21.24 18.21 34.38
C ASP A 829 -19.76 18.08 33.95
N TYR A 830 -19.51 18.06 32.64
CA TYR A 830 -18.20 17.88 32.06
C TYR A 830 -17.17 18.96 32.47
N GLY A 831 -17.65 20.03 33.12
CA GLY A 831 -16.79 21.04 33.73
C GLY A 831 -16.30 20.68 35.13
N GLN A 832 -16.88 19.67 35.79
CA GLN A 832 -16.55 19.25 37.14
C GLN A 832 -16.27 17.76 37.35
N THR A 833 -16.49 16.94 36.33
CA THR A 833 -16.20 15.49 36.41
C THR A 833 -14.72 15.27 36.16
N ASP A 834 -14.04 14.52 37.01
CA ASP A 834 -12.65 14.13 36.80
C ASP A 834 -12.55 13.34 35.49
N THR A 835 -11.68 13.83 34.58
CA THR A 835 -11.43 13.22 33.28
C THR A 835 -10.99 11.75 33.43
N ASP A 836 -10.27 11.41 34.47
CA ASP A 836 -9.79 10.04 34.71
C ASP A 836 -10.94 9.08 35.04
N ASP A 837 -11.92 9.50 35.80
CA ASP A 837 -13.11 8.66 36.08
C ASP A 837 -13.93 8.42 34.80
N MET A 838 -13.99 9.39 33.92
CA MET A 838 -14.66 9.22 32.63
C MET A 838 -13.92 8.23 31.73
N TYR A 839 -12.60 8.27 31.68
CA TYR A 839 -11.79 7.29 30.92
C TYR A 839 -11.95 5.88 31.51
N ARG A 840 -11.99 5.75 32.85
CA ARG A 840 -12.22 4.46 33.51
C ARG A 840 -13.59 3.89 33.16
N LEU A 841 -14.62 4.73 33.15
CA LEU A 841 -15.96 4.31 32.75
C LEU A 841 -16.00 3.82 31.32
N LEU A 842 -15.37 4.55 30.37
CA LEU A 842 -15.29 4.15 28.97
C LEU A 842 -14.46 2.88 28.79
N GLY A 843 -13.38 2.73 29.55
CA GLY A 843 -12.59 1.51 29.58
C GLY A 843 -13.40 0.30 30.06
N ALA A 844 -14.18 0.47 31.11
CA ALA A 844 -15.09 -0.57 31.63
C ALA A 844 -16.14 -0.98 30.58
N PHE A 845 -16.71 -0.01 29.85
CA PHE A 845 -17.60 -0.30 28.71
C PHE A 845 -16.90 -1.10 27.63
N THR A 846 -15.66 -0.74 27.30
CA THR A 846 -14.85 -1.42 26.27
C THR A 846 -14.68 -2.90 26.65
N VAL A 847 -14.32 -3.20 27.88
CA VAL A 847 -14.15 -4.59 28.32
C VAL A 847 -15.47 -5.34 28.33
N PHE A 848 -16.55 -4.70 28.78
CA PHE A 848 -17.88 -5.31 28.76
C PHE A 848 -18.31 -5.69 27.32
N GLU A 849 -18.13 -4.80 26.37
CA GLU A 849 -18.45 -5.05 24.98
C GLU A 849 -17.59 -6.18 24.40
N LEU A 850 -16.30 -6.20 24.72
CA LEU A 850 -15.39 -7.26 24.32
C LEU A 850 -15.85 -8.63 24.86
N ALA A 851 -16.15 -8.73 26.14
CA ALA A 851 -16.61 -9.97 26.74
C ALA A 851 -17.93 -10.46 26.11
N ARG A 852 -18.81 -9.55 25.75
CA ARG A 852 -20.10 -9.87 25.11
C ARG A 852 -19.91 -10.29 23.66
N GLU A 853 -19.03 -9.64 22.95
CA GLU A 853 -18.63 -9.98 21.60
C GLU A 853 -18.19 -11.46 21.52
N LEU A 854 -17.27 -11.84 22.41
CA LEU A 854 -16.77 -13.20 22.51
C LEU A 854 -17.84 -14.21 22.91
N ALA A 855 -18.73 -13.84 23.83
CA ALA A 855 -19.84 -14.69 24.28
C ALA A 855 -20.85 -14.94 23.15
N THR A 856 -21.21 -13.89 22.39
CA THR A 856 -22.17 -14.02 21.30
C THR A 856 -21.63 -14.77 20.11
N THR A 857 -20.34 -14.68 19.84
CA THR A 857 -19.69 -15.39 18.74
C THR A 857 -19.79 -16.92 18.87
N ARG A 858 -19.87 -17.44 20.08
CA ARG A 858 -20.04 -18.89 20.31
C ARG A 858 -21.37 -19.47 19.81
N LEU A 859 -22.40 -18.66 19.65
CA LEU A 859 -23.75 -19.12 19.44
C LEU A 859 -24.25 -19.08 18.02
N THR A 860 -23.64 -18.27 17.18
CA THR A 860 -24.10 -18.05 15.82
C THR A 860 -23.62 -19.10 14.83
N ARG A 861 -22.95 -20.14 15.32
CA ARG A 861 -22.42 -21.26 14.51
C ARG A 861 -23.46 -22.00 13.66
N SER A 862 -24.73 -21.78 13.90
CA SER A 862 -25.80 -22.55 13.23
C SER A 862 -26.63 -21.75 12.22
N ARG A 863 -26.38 -20.46 12.01
CA ARG A 863 -27.27 -19.66 11.13
C ARG A 863 -26.51 -18.67 10.24
N SER A 864 -26.43 -19.04 8.97
CA SER A 864 -26.58 -18.18 7.79
C SER A 864 -25.52 -17.15 7.45
N THR A 865 -24.97 -17.34 6.27
CA THR A 865 -24.08 -16.49 5.46
C THR A 865 -24.55 -15.05 5.15
N THR A 866 -25.79 -14.70 5.45
CA THR A 866 -26.37 -13.36 5.23
C THR A 866 -25.99 -12.30 6.27
N ALA A 867 -25.58 -12.71 7.45
CA ALA A 867 -25.16 -11.77 8.50
C ALA A 867 -23.79 -11.11 8.24
N THR A 868 -22.99 -11.70 7.36
CA THR A 868 -21.62 -11.24 7.09
C THR A 868 -21.54 -9.99 6.21
N ALA A 869 -22.40 -9.82 5.24
CA ALA A 869 -22.38 -8.65 4.35
C ALA A 869 -22.73 -7.35 5.09
N SER A 870 -23.75 -7.38 5.97
CA SER A 870 -24.12 -6.25 6.81
C SER A 870 -22.98 -5.82 7.72
N ALA A 871 -22.30 -6.79 8.33
CA ALA A 871 -21.22 -6.54 9.27
C ALA A 871 -19.99 -5.86 8.66
N TRP A 872 -19.66 -6.18 7.41
CA TRP A 872 -18.57 -5.54 6.69
C TRP A 872 -18.87 -4.10 6.28
N THR A 873 -20.10 -3.84 5.89
CA THR A 873 -20.58 -2.48 5.65
C THR A 873 -20.39 -1.62 6.89
N GLU A 874 -20.81 -2.15 8.03
CA GLU A 874 -20.67 -1.50 9.33
C GLU A 874 -19.20 -1.29 9.71
N HIS A 875 -18.30 -2.24 9.37
CA HIS A 875 -16.87 -2.06 9.58
C HIS A 875 -16.29 -0.88 8.78
N ALA A 876 -16.64 -0.76 7.52
CA ALA A 876 -16.16 0.35 6.69
C ALA A 876 -16.67 1.71 7.19
N ILE A 877 -17.91 1.78 7.60
CA ILE A 877 -18.50 2.96 8.20
C ILE A 877 -17.81 3.31 9.53
N ALA A 878 -17.60 2.33 10.39
CA ALA A 878 -16.89 2.51 11.65
C ALA A 878 -15.47 3.03 11.43
N ARG A 879 -14.76 2.51 10.42
CA ARG A 879 -13.42 3.00 10.06
C ARG A 879 -13.46 4.44 9.56
N ALA A 880 -14.39 4.78 8.68
CA ALA A 880 -14.54 6.15 8.20
C ALA A 880 -14.91 7.11 9.35
N ALA A 881 -15.84 6.71 10.20
CA ALA A 881 -16.19 7.49 11.38
C ALA A 881 -15.02 7.68 12.35
N ARG A 882 -14.17 6.65 12.51
CA ARG A 882 -12.93 6.75 13.28
C ARG A 882 -12.00 7.80 12.70
N ASN A 883 -11.75 7.75 11.41
CA ASN A 883 -10.87 8.70 10.73
C ASN A 883 -11.37 10.14 10.86
N LEU A 884 -12.69 10.34 10.83
CA LEU A 884 -13.29 11.65 10.99
C LEU A 884 -13.24 12.22 12.41
N VAL A 885 -13.50 11.36 13.39
CA VAL A 885 -13.71 11.81 14.77
C VAL A 885 -12.45 11.72 15.62
N LEU A 886 -11.50 10.87 15.24
CA LEU A 886 -10.38 10.48 16.09
C LEU A 886 -9.01 10.83 15.54
N THR A 887 -8.90 11.46 14.38
CA THR A 887 -7.60 11.92 13.86
C THR A 887 -6.87 12.88 14.82
N GLU A 888 -7.56 13.46 15.75
CA GLU A 888 -7.01 14.36 16.78
C GLU A 888 -6.88 13.72 18.17
N ASP A 889 -7.45 12.54 18.36
CA ASP A 889 -7.60 11.96 19.71
C ASP A 889 -7.04 10.52 19.81
N PHE A 890 -5.96 10.21 19.10
CA PHE A 890 -5.27 8.93 19.23
C PHE A 890 -4.87 8.67 20.69
N ASP A 891 -4.40 9.68 21.40
CA ASP A 891 -4.08 9.59 22.82
C ASP A 891 -5.30 9.24 23.67
N LEU A 892 -6.47 9.79 23.33
CA LEU A 892 -7.70 9.49 24.06
C LEU A 892 -8.16 8.05 23.85
N VAL A 893 -8.09 7.56 22.62
CA VAL A 893 -8.40 6.15 22.31
C VAL A 893 -7.38 5.22 22.99
N GLY A 894 -6.11 5.55 22.95
CA GLY A 894 -5.05 4.82 23.64
C GLY A 894 -5.27 4.76 25.16
N ARG A 895 -5.66 5.86 25.78
CA ARG A 895 -6.01 5.92 27.21
C ARG A 895 -7.22 5.03 27.52
N VAL A 896 -8.31 5.15 26.76
CA VAL A 896 -9.51 4.32 26.96
C VAL A 896 -9.18 2.83 26.79
N ALA A 897 -8.43 2.46 25.77
CA ALA A 897 -7.98 1.10 25.57
C ALA A 897 -7.02 0.63 26.69
N GLY A 898 -6.15 1.53 27.17
CA GLY A 898 -5.27 1.29 28.32
C GLY A 898 -6.07 1.00 29.61
N TYR A 899 -7.07 1.81 29.92
CA TYR A 899 -7.97 1.55 31.07
C TYR A 899 -8.76 0.26 30.90
N ALA A 900 -9.24 -0.05 29.68
CA ALA A 900 -9.89 -1.32 29.41
C ALA A 900 -8.96 -2.51 29.72
N ARG A 901 -7.73 -2.44 29.30
CA ARG A 901 -6.72 -3.48 29.59
C ARG A 901 -6.36 -3.56 31.07
N SER A 902 -6.27 -2.44 31.76
CA SER A 902 -5.94 -2.41 33.21
C SER A 902 -7.04 -3.00 34.10
N ILE A 903 -8.27 -3.04 33.63
CA ILE A 903 -9.40 -3.65 34.34
C ILE A 903 -9.37 -5.19 34.22
N LEU A 904 -8.80 -5.71 33.12
CA LEU A 904 -8.63 -7.15 32.93
C LEU A 904 -7.47 -7.66 33.78
N SER A 905 -7.73 -8.70 34.59
CA SER A 905 -6.64 -9.44 35.22
C SER A 905 -5.90 -10.29 34.20
N ASP A 906 -4.69 -10.74 34.56
CA ASP A 906 -3.95 -11.68 33.73
C ASP A 906 -4.77 -12.94 33.44
N HIS A 907 -5.52 -13.43 34.44
CA HIS A 907 -6.42 -14.58 34.31
C HIS A 907 -7.54 -14.33 33.28
N ASP A 908 -8.16 -13.15 33.27
CA ASP A 908 -9.21 -12.82 32.28
C ASP A 908 -8.62 -12.70 30.87
N THR A 909 -7.43 -12.12 30.78
CA THR A 909 -6.70 -12.00 29.51
C THR A 909 -6.35 -13.38 28.98
N GLU A 910 -5.88 -14.30 29.82
CA GLU A 910 -5.63 -15.69 29.45
C GLU A 910 -6.91 -16.41 29.04
N GLN A 911 -8.01 -16.24 29.79
CA GLN A 911 -9.29 -16.86 29.41
C GLN A 911 -9.82 -16.33 28.08
N ILE A 912 -9.77 -15.03 27.86
CA ILE A 912 -10.21 -14.41 26.62
C ILE A 912 -9.31 -14.87 25.47
N SER A 913 -8.00 -14.87 25.66
CA SER A 913 -7.04 -15.34 24.65
C SER A 913 -7.22 -16.83 24.35
N ALA A 914 -7.46 -17.65 25.37
CA ALA A 914 -7.74 -19.07 25.17
C ALA A 914 -9.08 -19.31 24.44
N LEU A 915 -10.10 -18.50 24.72
CA LEU A 915 -11.38 -18.53 24.00
C LEU A 915 -11.20 -18.16 22.52
N ILE A 916 -10.38 -17.16 22.25
CA ILE A 916 -10.06 -16.75 20.88
C ILE A 916 -9.24 -17.85 20.18
N ALA A 917 -8.21 -18.37 20.83
CA ALA A 917 -7.33 -19.41 20.28
C ALA A 917 -8.05 -20.75 20.02
N ALA A 918 -9.00 -21.10 20.88
CA ALA A 918 -9.79 -22.33 20.72
C ALA A 918 -10.83 -22.28 19.60
N LYS A 919 -11.00 -21.12 18.98
CA LYS A 919 -12.01 -20.89 17.95
C LYS A 919 -11.48 -21.23 16.56
N ARG A 920 -12.40 -21.73 15.72
CA ARG A 920 -12.13 -21.88 14.30
C ARG A 920 -12.15 -20.53 13.60
N VAL A 921 -11.60 -20.48 12.43
CA VAL A 921 -11.61 -19.30 11.56
C VAL A 921 -13.01 -18.64 11.46
N ASP A 922 -14.08 -19.45 11.37
CA ASP A 922 -15.46 -18.95 11.33
C ASP A 922 -15.88 -18.18 12.59
N ASP A 923 -15.38 -18.58 13.75
CA ASP A 923 -15.71 -17.89 15.00
C ASP A 923 -15.02 -16.52 15.04
N TYR A 924 -13.78 -16.41 14.53
CA TYR A 924 -13.08 -15.14 14.41
C TYR A 924 -13.78 -14.17 13.45
N LYS A 925 -14.26 -14.69 12.31
CA LYS A 925 -15.05 -13.90 11.37
C LYS A 925 -16.26 -13.27 12.03
N GLN A 926 -16.99 -14.09 12.76
CA GLN A 926 -18.19 -13.61 13.46
C GLN A 926 -17.85 -12.58 14.53
N ALA A 927 -16.75 -12.78 15.28
CA ALA A 927 -16.27 -11.81 16.24
C ALA A 927 -15.91 -10.48 15.55
N LEU A 928 -15.19 -10.54 14.45
CA LEU A 928 -14.79 -9.37 13.68
C LEU A 928 -16.02 -8.62 13.12
N ALA A 929 -16.98 -9.36 12.57
CA ALA A 929 -18.23 -8.82 12.07
C ALA A 929 -19.01 -8.07 13.15
N ARG A 930 -19.11 -8.66 14.34
CA ARG A 930 -19.83 -8.05 15.45
C ARG A 930 -19.16 -6.84 16.05
N ARG A 931 -17.83 -6.84 16.13
CA ARG A 931 -17.06 -5.66 16.48
C ARG A 931 -17.47 -4.45 15.65
N ASN A 932 -17.67 -4.66 14.37
CA ASN A 932 -18.01 -3.61 13.45
C ASN A 932 -19.42 -3.07 13.69
N VAL A 933 -20.37 -3.94 14.01
CA VAL A 933 -21.72 -3.55 14.44
C VAL A 933 -21.67 -2.71 15.71
N LEU A 934 -20.91 -3.17 16.70
CA LEU A 934 -20.78 -2.48 17.99
C LEU A 934 -20.21 -1.07 17.87
N SER A 935 -19.34 -0.84 16.91
CA SER A 935 -18.69 0.46 16.76
C SER A 935 -19.55 1.51 16.03
N MET A 936 -20.72 1.15 15.49
CA MET A 936 -21.48 2.03 14.60
C MET A 936 -22.62 2.79 15.23
N ASP A 937 -23.51 2.10 15.91
CA ASP A 937 -24.67 2.70 16.54
C ASP A 937 -24.86 2.20 17.95
N ALA A 938 -24.50 3.04 18.90
CA ALA A 938 -24.51 2.67 20.29
C ALA A 938 -25.87 2.21 20.82
N PRO A 939 -26.98 2.95 20.68
CA PRO A 939 -28.24 2.59 21.30
C PRO A 939 -28.85 1.32 20.74
N ALA A 940 -28.93 1.21 19.40
CA ALA A 940 -29.52 0.06 18.73
C ALA A 940 -28.67 -1.19 18.92
N THR A 941 -27.34 -1.05 18.78
CA THR A 941 -26.40 -2.15 18.96
C THR A 941 -26.41 -2.65 20.39
N TYR A 942 -26.45 -1.77 21.38
CA TYR A 942 -26.58 -2.14 22.80
C TYR A 942 -27.85 -2.93 23.08
N GLY A 943 -28.99 -2.46 22.61
CA GLY A 943 -30.26 -3.16 22.79
C GLY A 943 -30.24 -4.57 22.25
N TRP A 944 -29.73 -4.73 21.04
CA TRP A 944 -29.59 -6.04 20.38
C TRP A 944 -28.63 -6.96 21.13
N ILE A 945 -27.48 -6.45 21.54
CA ILE A 945 -26.46 -7.25 22.21
C ILE A 945 -26.95 -7.67 23.62
N LEU A 946 -27.60 -6.79 24.36
CA LEU A 946 -28.18 -7.14 25.66
C LEU A 946 -29.24 -8.23 25.54
N LEU A 947 -30.07 -8.17 24.51
CA LEU A 947 -31.03 -9.22 24.21
C LEU A 947 -30.35 -10.55 23.89
N GLN A 948 -29.28 -10.51 23.09
CA GLN A 948 -28.52 -11.72 22.74
C GLN A 948 -27.76 -12.25 23.97
N ASP A 949 -27.14 -11.40 24.75
CA ASP A 949 -26.41 -11.80 25.96
C ASP A 949 -27.35 -12.52 26.97
N ARG A 950 -28.54 -11.99 27.17
CA ARG A 950 -29.55 -12.63 28.04
C ARG A 950 -29.95 -14.01 27.51
N LYS A 951 -30.23 -14.16 26.21
CA LYS A 951 -30.57 -15.45 25.58
C LYS A 951 -29.39 -16.43 25.62
N ASN A 952 -28.19 -15.91 25.61
CA ASN A 952 -26.97 -16.70 25.50
C ASN A 952 -26.54 -17.25 26.87
N ARG A 953 -26.74 -16.47 27.96
CA ARG A 953 -26.48 -16.95 29.32
C ARG A 953 -27.39 -18.09 29.72
N GLU A 954 -28.65 -18.03 29.28
CA GLU A 954 -29.60 -19.12 29.50
C GLU A 954 -29.16 -20.42 28.79
N ARG A 955 -28.35 -20.33 27.72
CA ARG A 955 -27.94 -21.50 26.90
C ARG A 955 -26.57 -22.06 27.23
N LEU A 956 -25.63 -21.29 27.73
CA LEU A 956 -24.21 -21.68 27.77
C LEU A 956 -23.65 -21.91 29.15
N GLY A 957 -24.36 -21.62 30.22
CA GLY A 957 -23.99 -21.83 31.60
C GLY A 957 -22.49 -21.79 31.88
N GLY A 958 -21.93 -20.66 32.24
CA GLY A 958 -20.53 -20.61 32.65
C GLY A 958 -19.66 -19.50 32.06
N LEU A 959 -20.22 -18.57 31.27
CA LEU A 959 -19.50 -17.35 30.94
C LEU A 959 -19.77 -16.28 32.00
N PRO A 960 -18.75 -15.55 32.50
CA PRO A 960 -18.93 -14.51 33.47
C PRO A 960 -19.89 -13.43 32.95
N SER A 961 -20.79 -13.00 33.82
CA SER A 961 -21.64 -11.85 33.55
C SER A 961 -20.81 -10.56 33.60
N PHE A 962 -21.35 -9.47 33.03
CA PHE A 962 -20.76 -8.15 33.22
C PHE A 962 -20.55 -7.85 34.73
N ASP A 963 -21.55 -8.16 35.58
CA ASP A 963 -21.46 -7.97 37.03
C ASP A 963 -20.35 -8.82 37.66
N GLU A 964 -20.11 -10.03 37.17
CA GLU A 964 -19.03 -10.89 37.66
C GLU A 964 -17.65 -10.42 37.17
N LEU A 965 -17.54 -9.94 35.93
CA LEU A 965 -16.31 -9.36 35.40
C LEU A 965 -15.91 -8.05 36.08
N PHE A 966 -16.88 -7.24 36.44
CA PHE A 966 -16.66 -5.88 36.93
C PHE A 966 -16.92 -5.64 38.40
N ALA A 967 -17.71 -6.48 39.06
CA ALA A 967 -18.10 -6.30 40.49
C ALA A 967 -16.89 -6.15 41.43
N ALA A 968 -15.75 -6.71 41.06
CA ALA A 968 -14.53 -6.62 41.87
C ALA A 968 -13.57 -5.50 41.41
N ARG A 969 -13.83 -4.80 40.30
CA ARG A 969 -12.87 -3.92 39.63
C ARG A 969 -13.39 -2.52 39.34
N ALA A 970 -14.69 -2.37 39.20
CA ALA A 970 -15.32 -1.07 39.05
C ALA A 970 -15.70 -0.49 40.39
N THR A 971 -15.62 0.83 40.56
CA THR A 971 -16.23 1.47 41.72
C THR A 971 -17.74 1.22 41.69
N PRO A 972 -18.43 1.15 42.86
CA PRO A 972 -19.88 0.92 42.90
C PRO A 972 -20.68 1.85 42.00
N ASP A 973 -20.29 3.13 41.92
CA ASP A 973 -20.96 4.14 41.12
C ASP A 973 -20.85 3.86 39.60
N ILE A 974 -19.67 3.39 39.14
CA ILE A 974 -19.47 3.01 37.76
C ILE A 974 -20.28 1.76 37.41
N ALA A 975 -20.31 0.77 38.30
CA ALA A 975 -21.07 -0.45 38.07
C ALA A 975 -22.57 -0.15 38.02
N ASP A 976 -23.06 0.76 38.87
CA ASP A 976 -24.46 1.18 38.89
C ASP A 976 -24.85 2.00 37.66
N ALA A 977 -24.00 2.89 37.21
CA ALA A 977 -24.18 3.65 35.98
C ALA A 977 -24.26 2.74 34.75
N LEU A 978 -23.41 1.72 34.66
CA LEU A 978 -23.41 0.73 33.60
C LEU A 978 -24.66 -0.16 33.65
N ARG A 979 -25.11 -0.59 34.84
CA ARG A 979 -26.36 -1.35 35.03
C ARG A 979 -27.60 -0.53 34.64
N ALA A 980 -27.65 0.72 35.01
CA ALA A 980 -28.73 1.62 34.66
C ALA A 980 -28.82 1.90 33.17
N SER A 981 -27.68 2.05 32.52
CA SER A 981 -27.57 2.17 31.04
C SER A 981 -28.07 0.90 30.36
N SER A 982 -27.61 -0.26 30.81
CA SER A 982 -28.04 -1.56 30.30
C SER A 982 -29.52 -1.79 30.40
N ALA A 983 -30.14 -1.43 31.54
CA ALA A 983 -31.57 -1.59 31.76
C ALA A 983 -32.43 -0.71 30.83
N ARG A 984 -31.98 0.50 30.51
CA ARG A 984 -32.68 1.41 29.58
C ARG A 984 -32.68 0.94 28.14
N ILE A 985 -31.56 0.41 27.69
CA ILE A 985 -31.42 -0.09 26.34
C ILE A 985 -32.26 -1.36 26.11
N THR A 986 -32.39 -2.19 27.17
CA THR A 986 -33.26 -3.38 27.13
C THR A 986 -34.74 -3.00 27.02
N ALA A 987 -35.13 -1.82 27.51
CA ALA A 987 -36.50 -1.34 27.46
C ALA A 987 -36.88 -0.72 26.08
N SER A 988 -35.90 -0.30 25.32
CA SER A 988 -36.10 0.18 23.92
C SER A 988 -36.04 -1.01 22.96
N GLN A 989 -37.16 -1.65 22.70
CA GLN A 989 -37.23 -2.71 21.67
C GLN A 989 -37.06 -2.12 20.28
N ILE A 990 -35.87 -2.24 19.75
CA ILE A 990 -35.60 -2.00 18.32
C ILE A 990 -35.72 -3.36 17.61
N ASP A 991 -36.75 -3.50 16.82
CA ASP A 991 -36.97 -4.70 16.00
C ASP A 991 -36.09 -4.65 14.74
N ILE A 992 -34.88 -5.17 14.86
CA ILE A 992 -33.91 -5.27 13.74
C ILE A 992 -34.45 -6.16 12.59
N ARG A 993 -35.62 -6.79 12.72
CA ARG A 993 -36.24 -7.57 11.64
C ARG A 993 -36.78 -6.70 10.52
N GLN A 994 -36.84 -5.38 10.67
CA GLN A 994 -37.34 -4.44 9.65
C GLN A 994 -36.25 -3.87 8.72
N ILE A 995 -35.02 -4.29 8.83
CA ILE A 995 -34.05 -4.01 7.74
C ILE A 995 -34.44 -4.89 6.57
N ASP A 996 -35.10 -4.26 5.61
CA ASP A 996 -35.63 -4.90 4.40
C ASP A 996 -34.52 -5.56 3.58
N THR A 997 -34.41 -6.87 3.68
CA THR A 997 -33.51 -7.70 2.88
C THR A 997 -34.09 -8.06 1.51
N THR A 998 -35.20 -7.46 1.12
CA THR A 998 -35.85 -7.71 -0.15
C THR A 998 -35.44 -6.71 -1.21
N GLN A 999 -34.20 -6.79 -1.70
CA GLN A 999 -33.92 -6.35 -3.05
C GLN A 999 -33.71 -7.56 -3.98
N PRO A 1000 -34.24 -7.48 -5.21
CA PRO A 1000 -34.31 -8.64 -6.08
C PRO A 1000 -32.93 -9.06 -6.53
N LYS A 1001 -32.70 -10.39 -6.55
CA LYS A 1001 -31.58 -11.00 -7.22
C LYS A 1001 -31.65 -10.61 -8.71
N ALA A 1002 -30.73 -9.74 -9.13
CA ALA A 1002 -30.45 -9.61 -10.56
C ALA A 1002 -29.76 -10.89 -11.03
N GLY A 1003 -30.28 -11.49 -12.09
CA GLY A 1003 -29.79 -12.70 -12.71
C GLY A 1003 -28.47 -12.56 -13.45
#